data_024ee7d72fc2247db183f6ad10c52cad
#
_entry.id   024ee7d72fc2247db183f6ad10c52cad
#
_cell.length_a   1.000
_cell.length_b   1.000
_cell.length_c   1.000
_cell.angle_alpha   90.00
_cell.angle_beta   90.00
_cell.angle_gamma   90.00
#
_symmetry.space_group_name_H-M   'P 1'
#
loop_
_entity.id
_entity.type
_entity.pdbx_description
1 polymer ?
#
loop_
_entity_poly.entity_id
_entity_poly.type
_entity_poly.pdbx_seq_one_letter_code
_entity_poly.pdbx_strand_id
1 'polypeptide(L)'
;MKAPLSWLCEYVSVEIPVEELASRLALTGTEVERVAQVGVPGDEANLEYFVVGKVLDRSKHPDADKLSVCIVDVGEESPRTIVCGAPNVRAGITVAVVLPGGIMPDGTVIKDARLRGVASAGMILSEAELGYAAKSPGIVELPDSWLAGDLVADYLPLSECVLEVEVTPNRPDCLSIRGLAREIAAITEVPFEEDISYPHPWGERRVDEDVSVEVWAPDLCPRYAARVIRGITVAESPTWLKARIAQAGMRPVNNAVDVTNYVLWALGQPLHAFDLQQVRGRKVIARRAEPGETLVTLDGETRTLTEDMLVIADAERASVVAGIMGGMDSEITDQTTDVLLEGANFSGPSIMRTSSALGVRSEASTRYEKGLDPELIPLALDMACQLMIELCGGTVSVGTIDVREPETPPRVVTLRPARVDHLLGTTLPVSEMESILARLGCNVRDCGDDFLVSVPSFRRDLEREVDLIEEVGRIHGVGNIPSTLPPQRSGRGGLSPEQRGTRLVEDLLVGAGLSQVITYSFGDEKWSDRLRLEPSDARRKAVRVANPLSGDQAFMRTMLLPGLLETAGKNVATREERIHIFEIGRTFHPSGGVLPDEKRRVGFLVAGAWEGDSWSKAGIVTDFFVAKGLTERLAEGLGVGLNFRPATEHFLHPGKSATVEDPSGRPIGWVGEIHPLVLQEYELRGLTAVAAELDAELLIGLRPETPMFEDLSTFPPVEQDLALVVDRDLPAAEVVAALRVAGGGLLESVQIFDLYEGNQVPPGKKSLALRLSFRSPDRTLSEAEVNDLRSQMLAAVASSVGATLRV
;
A
#
# COMPACT_ATOMS: atom_id res chain seq x y z
N MET A 1 -10.40 4.26 -10.99
CA MET A 1 -11.56 4.24 -11.93
C MET A 1 -11.05 3.78 -13.30
N LYS A 2 -11.86 3.02 -14.06
CA LYS A 2 -11.52 2.64 -15.44
C LYS A 2 -12.27 3.57 -16.41
N ALA A 3 -11.53 4.22 -17.30
CA ALA A 3 -12.11 5.17 -18.27
C ALA A 3 -11.74 4.72 -19.70
N PRO A 4 -12.70 4.16 -20.45
CA PRO A 4 -12.52 3.86 -21.87
C PRO A 4 -12.26 5.13 -22.68
N LEU A 5 -11.20 5.13 -23.49
CA LEU A 5 -10.80 6.31 -24.28
C LEU A 5 -11.87 6.70 -25.28
N SER A 6 -12.51 5.74 -25.95
CA SER A 6 -13.60 6.01 -26.87
C SER A 6 -14.78 6.74 -26.21
N TRP A 7 -15.03 6.44 -24.93
CA TRP A 7 -16.10 7.11 -24.16
C TRP A 7 -15.70 8.53 -23.74
N LEU A 8 -14.41 8.76 -23.40
CA LEU A 8 -13.88 10.11 -23.17
C LEU A 8 -13.97 10.98 -24.42
N CYS A 9 -13.72 10.39 -25.61
CA CYS A 9 -13.79 11.08 -26.89
C CYS A 9 -15.20 11.54 -27.30
N GLU A 10 -16.25 11.08 -26.61
CA GLU A 10 -17.60 11.62 -26.77
C GLU A 10 -17.74 13.05 -26.19
N TYR A 11 -16.82 13.46 -25.30
CA TYR A 11 -16.83 14.77 -24.63
C TYR A 11 -15.65 15.67 -25.00
N VAL A 12 -14.54 15.10 -25.47
CA VAL A 12 -13.31 15.85 -25.77
C VAL A 12 -12.53 15.17 -26.90
N SER A 13 -12.07 15.95 -27.87
CA SER A 13 -11.19 15.42 -28.91
C SER A 13 -9.78 15.17 -28.35
N VAL A 14 -9.30 13.93 -28.41
CA VAL A 14 -7.95 13.56 -27.97
C VAL A 14 -7.07 13.32 -29.19
N GLU A 15 -6.22 14.33 -29.53
CA GLU A 15 -5.34 14.28 -30.70
C GLU A 15 -3.90 13.87 -30.36
N ILE A 16 -3.57 13.73 -29.09
CA ILE A 16 -2.24 13.35 -28.60
C ILE A 16 -2.17 11.83 -28.33
N PRO A 17 -0.97 11.23 -28.39
CA PRO A 17 -0.78 9.82 -28.00
C PRO A 17 -1.27 9.56 -26.58
N VAL A 18 -1.85 8.39 -26.34
CA VAL A 18 -2.46 8.05 -25.06
C VAL A 18 -1.45 8.02 -23.91
N GLU A 19 -0.21 7.66 -24.19
CA GLU A 19 0.90 7.67 -23.22
C GLU A 19 1.26 9.11 -22.82
N GLU A 20 1.19 10.05 -23.77
CA GLU A 20 1.39 11.47 -23.49
C GLU A 20 0.22 12.01 -22.67
N LEU A 21 -1.02 11.65 -23.00
CA LEU A 21 -2.20 12.01 -22.23
C LEU A 21 -2.09 11.50 -20.79
N ALA A 22 -1.72 10.24 -20.60
CA ALA A 22 -1.52 9.63 -19.28
C ALA A 22 -0.46 10.39 -18.46
N SER A 23 0.65 10.77 -19.10
CA SER A 23 1.70 11.56 -18.47
C SER A 23 1.23 12.95 -18.07
N ARG A 24 0.49 13.65 -18.94
CA ARG A 24 -0.05 14.98 -18.64
C ARG A 24 -1.06 14.93 -17.50
N LEU A 25 -1.96 13.95 -17.47
CA LEU A 25 -2.92 13.73 -16.38
C LEU A 25 -2.19 13.50 -15.05
N ALA A 26 -1.17 12.65 -15.02
CA ALA A 26 -0.39 12.38 -13.81
C ALA A 26 0.33 13.63 -13.30
N LEU A 27 0.91 14.45 -14.18
CA LEU A 27 1.60 15.69 -13.82
C LEU A 27 0.66 16.80 -13.33
N THR A 28 -0.63 16.72 -13.64
CA THR A 28 -1.63 17.72 -13.26
C THR A 28 -2.55 17.28 -12.12
N GLY A 29 -2.33 16.08 -11.53
CA GLY A 29 -2.98 15.63 -10.30
C GLY A 29 -3.96 14.47 -10.43
N THR A 30 -4.12 13.88 -11.63
CA THR A 30 -4.91 12.66 -11.83
C THR A 30 -3.97 11.55 -12.30
N GLU A 31 -3.53 10.69 -11.39
CA GLU A 31 -2.61 9.61 -11.72
C GLU A 31 -3.26 8.56 -12.62
N VAL A 32 -2.55 8.18 -13.69
CA VAL A 32 -2.89 7.05 -14.54
C VAL A 32 -1.97 5.89 -14.18
N GLU A 33 -2.47 4.95 -13.39
CA GLU A 33 -1.70 3.78 -12.93
C GLU A 33 -1.33 2.86 -14.09
N ARG A 34 -2.24 2.72 -15.04
CA ARG A 34 -2.06 1.83 -16.19
C ARG A 34 -2.90 2.28 -17.39
N VAL A 35 -2.31 2.10 -18.58
CA VAL A 35 -3.01 2.11 -19.87
C VAL A 35 -3.19 0.65 -20.29
N ALA A 36 -4.43 0.18 -20.36
CA ALA A 36 -4.74 -1.21 -20.68
C ALA A 36 -5.46 -1.31 -22.03
N GLN A 37 -4.99 -2.22 -22.89
CA GLN A 37 -5.74 -2.62 -24.08
C GLN A 37 -6.73 -3.72 -23.69
N VAL A 38 -8.03 -3.51 -23.95
CA VAL A 38 -9.12 -4.44 -23.63
C VAL A 38 -9.80 -4.86 -24.92
N GLY A 39 -10.19 -6.13 -25.01
CA GLY A 39 -10.78 -6.71 -26.23
C GLY A 39 -9.76 -7.31 -27.18
N VAL A 40 -10.07 -7.34 -28.47
CA VAL A 40 -9.18 -7.88 -29.50
C VAL A 40 -8.02 -6.92 -29.76
N PRO A 41 -6.85 -7.39 -30.27
CA PRO A 41 -5.77 -6.50 -30.68
C PRO A 41 -6.26 -5.43 -31.69
N GLY A 42 -6.01 -4.16 -31.37
CA GLY A 42 -6.56 -2.99 -32.05
C GLY A 42 -5.87 -2.61 -33.37
N ASP A 43 -5.09 -3.47 -33.98
CA ASP A 43 -4.56 -3.28 -35.30
C ASP A 43 -5.72 -3.29 -36.31
N GLU A 44 -5.83 -2.24 -37.14
CA GLU A 44 -6.87 -2.13 -38.17
C GLU A 44 -6.93 -3.40 -39.06
N ALA A 45 -5.78 -3.95 -39.41
CA ALA A 45 -5.71 -5.19 -40.17
C ALA A 45 -6.32 -6.39 -39.41
N ASN A 46 -6.30 -6.41 -38.07
CA ASN A 46 -6.97 -7.46 -37.29
C ASN A 46 -8.48 -7.23 -37.20
N LEU A 47 -8.93 -6.00 -37.07
CA LEU A 47 -10.36 -5.67 -36.97
C LEU A 47 -11.14 -6.04 -38.21
N GLU A 48 -10.52 -6.01 -39.40
CA GLU A 48 -11.13 -6.44 -40.67
C GLU A 48 -11.55 -7.91 -40.71
N TYR A 49 -11.01 -8.75 -39.80
CA TYR A 49 -11.43 -10.15 -39.68
C TYR A 49 -12.69 -10.34 -38.86
N PHE A 50 -13.21 -9.31 -38.19
CA PHE A 50 -14.41 -9.36 -37.35
C PHE A 50 -15.59 -8.76 -38.09
N VAL A 51 -16.44 -9.62 -38.65
CA VAL A 51 -17.53 -9.19 -39.53
C VAL A 51 -18.91 -9.59 -38.96
N VAL A 52 -19.92 -8.85 -39.33
CA VAL A 52 -21.32 -9.20 -39.11
C VAL A 52 -21.67 -10.37 -40.01
N GLY A 53 -22.26 -11.42 -39.44
CA GLY A 53 -22.74 -12.59 -40.20
C GLY A 53 -24.23 -12.82 -40.06
N LYS A 54 -24.90 -13.31 -41.08
CA LYS A 54 -26.29 -13.76 -41.03
C LYS A 54 -26.34 -15.29 -41.13
N VAL A 55 -26.89 -15.97 -40.14
CA VAL A 55 -27.07 -17.43 -40.16
C VAL A 55 -28.20 -17.77 -41.11
N LEU A 56 -27.87 -18.31 -42.30
CA LEU A 56 -28.88 -18.68 -43.30
C LEU A 56 -29.51 -20.03 -43.01
N ASP A 57 -28.73 -21.02 -42.55
CA ASP A 57 -29.19 -22.36 -42.21
C ASP A 57 -28.40 -22.94 -41.01
N ARG A 58 -29.06 -23.83 -40.28
CA ARG A 58 -28.46 -24.57 -39.14
C ARG A 58 -28.90 -26.01 -39.15
N SER A 59 -27.94 -26.91 -39.21
CA SER A 59 -28.15 -28.38 -39.15
C SER A 59 -27.39 -29.01 -37.96
N LYS A 60 -27.82 -30.18 -37.50
CA LYS A 60 -27.09 -30.91 -36.46
C LYS A 60 -25.78 -31.46 -37.03
N HIS A 61 -24.70 -31.38 -36.27
CA HIS A 61 -23.41 -31.97 -36.65
C HIS A 61 -23.53 -33.50 -36.74
N PRO A 62 -23.00 -34.17 -37.83
CA PRO A 62 -23.17 -35.60 -38.06
C PRO A 62 -22.54 -36.47 -36.94
N ASP A 63 -21.40 -36.05 -36.38
CA ASP A 63 -20.61 -36.81 -35.41
C ASP A 63 -20.49 -36.18 -34.03
N ALA A 64 -21.35 -35.15 -33.68
CA ALA A 64 -21.29 -34.50 -32.40
C ALA A 64 -22.66 -33.96 -31.93
N ASP A 65 -23.15 -34.46 -30.80
CA ASP A 65 -24.51 -34.13 -30.29
C ASP A 65 -24.64 -32.66 -29.84
N LYS A 66 -23.54 -32.02 -29.42
CA LYS A 66 -23.52 -30.63 -28.91
C LYS A 66 -23.10 -29.60 -29.95
N LEU A 67 -22.82 -30.01 -31.20
CA LEU A 67 -22.37 -29.09 -32.25
C LEU A 67 -23.46 -28.93 -33.33
N SER A 68 -23.50 -27.77 -33.91
CA SER A 68 -24.29 -27.41 -35.07
C SER A 68 -23.40 -27.01 -36.21
N VAL A 69 -23.80 -27.32 -37.43
CA VAL A 69 -23.19 -26.83 -38.66
C VAL A 69 -24.04 -25.70 -39.19
N CYS A 70 -23.48 -24.51 -39.25
CA CYS A 70 -24.15 -23.28 -39.69
C CYS A 70 -23.66 -22.85 -41.06
N ILE A 71 -24.56 -22.40 -41.90
CA ILE A 71 -24.27 -21.72 -43.16
C ILE A 71 -24.47 -20.23 -42.87
N VAL A 72 -23.37 -19.47 -42.93
CA VAL A 72 -23.34 -18.07 -42.50
C VAL A 72 -22.94 -17.18 -43.71
N ASP A 73 -23.80 -16.23 -44.00
CA ASP A 73 -23.46 -15.16 -44.95
C ASP A 73 -22.63 -14.11 -44.22
N VAL A 74 -21.43 -13.84 -44.69
CA VAL A 74 -20.47 -12.87 -44.13
C VAL A 74 -20.16 -11.75 -45.15
N GLY A 75 -21.05 -11.50 -46.12
CA GLY A 75 -20.89 -10.50 -47.17
C GLY A 75 -20.00 -10.90 -48.32
N GLU A 76 -19.61 -12.20 -48.44
CA GLU A 76 -18.81 -12.72 -49.53
C GLU A 76 -19.72 -13.34 -50.66
N GLU A 77 -19.14 -13.62 -51.82
CA GLU A 77 -19.89 -14.23 -52.92
C GLU A 77 -20.56 -15.57 -52.55
N SER A 78 -19.99 -16.28 -51.61
CA SER A 78 -20.51 -17.57 -51.13
C SER A 78 -20.54 -17.63 -49.61
N PRO A 79 -21.64 -18.10 -49.01
CA PRO A 79 -21.72 -18.23 -47.55
C PRO A 79 -20.70 -19.25 -47.01
N ARG A 80 -20.22 -19.02 -45.82
CA ARG A 80 -19.21 -19.88 -45.13
C ARG A 80 -19.92 -20.95 -44.28
N THR A 81 -19.27 -22.12 -44.22
CA THR A 81 -19.65 -23.16 -43.27
C THR A 81 -18.89 -22.94 -41.97
N ILE A 82 -19.61 -22.79 -40.85
CA ILE A 82 -19.02 -22.60 -39.53
C ILE A 82 -19.67 -23.58 -38.54
N VAL A 83 -18.83 -24.28 -37.77
CA VAL A 83 -19.29 -25.19 -36.73
C VAL A 83 -19.40 -24.42 -35.43
N CYS A 84 -20.57 -24.43 -34.78
CA CYS A 84 -20.86 -23.72 -33.56
C CYS A 84 -21.39 -24.65 -32.47
N GLY A 85 -20.90 -24.46 -31.24
CA GLY A 85 -21.33 -25.22 -30.05
C GLY A 85 -22.37 -24.51 -29.19
N ALA A 86 -22.76 -23.31 -29.54
CA ALA A 86 -23.67 -22.51 -28.71
C ALA A 86 -25.13 -23.03 -28.80
N PRO A 87 -25.86 -23.05 -27.69
CA PRO A 87 -27.23 -23.57 -27.66
C PRO A 87 -28.24 -22.65 -28.35
N ASN A 88 -27.98 -21.34 -28.41
CA ASN A 88 -28.87 -20.34 -28.96
C ASN A 88 -28.69 -20.11 -30.48
N VAL A 89 -27.74 -20.78 -31.16
CA VAL A 89 -27.59 -20.63 -32.62
C VAL A 89 -28.78 -21.19 -33.35
N ARG A 90 -29.34 -20.36 -34.26
CA ARG A 90 -30.51 -20.72 -35.13
C ARG A 90 -30.45 -19.98 -36.45
N ALA A 91 -31.20 -20.49 -37.45
CA ALA A 91 -31.32 -19.78 -38.71
C ALA A 91 -32.08 -18.47 -38.53
N GLY A 92 -31.66 -17.45 -39.29
CA GLY A 92 -32.28 -16.13 -39.32
C GLY A 92 -31.68 -15.10 -38.38
N ILE A 93 -30.78 -15.45 -37.44
CA ILE A 93 -30.16 -14.50 -36.53
C ILE A 93 -28.93 -13.82 -37.17
N THR A 94 -28.67 -12.60 -36.71
CA THR A 94 -27.46 -11.83 -37.02
C THR A 94 -26.45 -12.03 -35.88
N VAL A 95 -25.18 -12.29 -36.21
CA VAL A 95 -24.13 -12.72 -35.28
C VAL A 95 -22.81 -12.02 -35.59
N ALA A 96 -21.91 -11.94 -34.60
CA ALA A 96 -20.54 -11.57 -34.83
C ALA A 96 -19.71 -12.81 -35.23
N VAL A 97 -18.90 -12.68 -36.28
CA VAL A 97 -18.06 -13.75 -36.83
C VAL A 97 -16.63 -13.26 -36.94
N VAL A 98 -15.68 -14.09 -36.46
CA VAL A 98 -14.26 -13.90 -36.79
C VAL A 98 -13.88 -14.81 -37.93
N LEU A 99 -13.26 -14.24 -38.92
CA LEU A 99 -12.75 -14.95 -40.12
C LEU A 99 -11.35 -15.56 -39.84
N PRO A 100 -10.93 -16.59 -40.59
CA PRO A 100 -9.58 -17.11 -40.51
C PRO A 100 -8.52 -16.03 -40.74
N GLY A 101 -7.55 -15.90 -39.83
CA GLY A 101 -6.55 -14.82 -39.79
C GLY A 101 -6.72 -13.91 -38.60
N GLY A 102 -7.96 -13.72 -38.09
CA GLY A 102 -8.24 -12.87 -36.95
C GLY A 102 -7.62 -13.37 -35.64
N ILE A 103 -7.15 -12.42 -34.81
CA ILE A 103 -6.48 -12.65 -33.53
C ILE A 103 -7.48 -12.31 -32.41
N MET A 104 -7.73 -13.27 -31.54
CA MET A 104 -8.63 -13.14 -30.40
C MET A 104 -8.00 -12.39 -29.23
N PRO A 105 -8.77 -11.96 -28.20
CA PRO A 105 -8.22 -11.26 -27.04
C PRO A 105 -7.14 -12.03 -26.26
N ASP A 106 -7.16 -13.35 -26.30
CA ASP A 106 -6.16 -14.23 -25.68
C ASP A 106 -4.92 -14.49 -26.56
N GLY A 107 -4.85 -13.85 -27.73
CA GLY A 107 -3.79 -14.04 -28.74
C GLY A 107 -3.98 -15.24 -29.64
N THR A 108 -5.07 -15.98 -29.54
CA THR A 108 -5.35 -17.12 -30.40
C THR A 108 -5.67 -16.65 -31.84
N VAL A 109 -4.95 -17.18 -32.82
CA VAL A 109 -5.21 -16.91 -34.24
C VAL A 109 -6.22 -17.89 -34.75
N ILE A 110 -7.35 -17.44 -35.29
CA ILE A 110 -8.38 -18.27 -35.90
C ILE A 110 -7.88 -18.80 -37.27
N LYS A 111 -8.07 -20.07 -37.51
CA LYS A 111 -7.64 -20.75 -38.75
C LYS A 111 -8.78 -21.55 -39.29
N ASP A 112 -8.72 -21.85 -40.59
CA ASP A 112 -9.55 -22.92 -41.16
C ASP A 112 -9.30 -24.23 -40.41
N ALA A 113 -10.34 -24.80 -39.88
CA ALA A 113 -10.26 -25.99 -39.04
C ALA A 113 -11.22 -27.09 -39.51
N ARG A 114 -10.93 -28.34 -39.14
CA ARG A 114 -11.88 -29.44 -39.28
C ARG A 114 -12.28 -29.91 -37.90
N LEU A 115 -13.54 -29.66 -37.54
CA LEU A 115 -14.11 -30.07 -36.25
C LEU A 115 -14.88 -31.37 -36.46
N ARG A 116 -14.34 -32.47 -35.96
CA ARG A 116 -14.91 -33.84 -36.13
C ARG A 116 -15.32 -34.14 -37.57
N GLY A 117 -14.44 -33.81 -38.53
CA GLY A 117 -14.65 -34.10 -39.93
C GLY A 117 -15.33 -33.02 -40.76
N VAL A 118 -16.05 -32.08 -40.15
CA VAL A 118 -16.72 -30.94 -40.83
C VAL A 118 -15.78 -29.74 -40.88
N ALA A 119 -15.61 -29.12 -42.05
CA ALA A 119 -14.84 -27.90 -42.21
C ALA A 119 -15.54 -26.71 -41.52
N SER A 120 -14.77 -25.89 -40.83
CA SER A 120 -15.20 -24.62 -40.22
C SER A 120 -14.27 -23.50 -40.67
N ALA A 121 -14.80 -22.54 -41.41
CA ALA A 121 -14.07 -21.41 -41.97
C ALA A 121 -14.39 -20.13 -41.20
N GLY A 122 -14.03 -20.10 -39.91
CA GLY A 122 -14.26 -19.04 -38.96
C GLY A 122 -14.94 -19.51 -37.70
N MET A 123 -15.30 -18.55 -36.80
CA MET A 123 -15.98 -18.80 -35.54
C MET A 123 -17.05 -17.75 -35.28
N ILE A 124 -18.25 -18.20 -34.85
CA ILE A 124 -19.31 -17.31 -34.38
C ILE A 124 -19.01 -16.98 -32.91
N LEU A 125 -19.03 -15.71 -32.53
CA LEU A 125 -18.50 -15.20 -31.28
C LEU A 125 -19.56 -15.09 -30.20
N SER A 126 -19.15 -15.30 -28.99
CA SER A 126 -19.87 -15.01 -27.74
C SER A 126 -19.35 -13.72 -27.09
N GLU A 127 -20.10 -13.20 -26.09
CA GLU A 127 -19.64 -12.03 -25.32
C GLU A 127 -18.31 -12.28 -24.61
N ALA A 128 -18.10 -13.52 -24.15
CA ALA A 128 -16.83 -13.88 -23.51
C ALA A 128 -15.65 -13.84 -24.48
N GLU A 129 -15.86 -14.26 -25.73
CA GLU A 129 -14.86 -14.24 -26.81
C GLU A 129 -14.60 -12.81 -27.33
N LEU A 130 -15.58 -11.91 -27.18
CA LEU A 130 -15.42 -10.48 -27.44
C LEU A 130 -14.78 -9.71 -26.27
N GLY A 131 -14.63 -10.35 -25.10
CA GLY A 131 -14.05 -9.73 -23.91
C GLY A 131 -15.07 -8.92 -23.06
N TYR A 132 -16.37 -9.03 -23.35
CA TYR A 132 -17.42 -8.31 -22.60
C TYR A 132 -17.95 -9.05 -21.39
N ALA A 133 -17.66 -10.34 -21.25
CA ALA A 133 -18.06 -11.14 -20.10
C ALA A 133 -17.00 -12.19 -19.77
N ALA A 134 -16.91 -12.60 -18.49
CA ALA A 134 -16.02 -13.70 -18.09
C ALA A 134 -16.52 -15.07 -18.60
N LYS A 135 -17.82 -15.22 -18.80
CA LYS A 135 -18.49 -16.43 -19.34
C LYS A 135 -19.74 -15.98 -20.09
N SER A 136 -20.09 -16.75 -21.11
CA SER A 136 -21.29 -16.52 -21.91
C SER A 136 -22.09 -17.81 -22.05
N PRO A 137 -23.43 -17.78 -21.91
CA PRO A 137 -24.26 -18.99 -22.11
C PRO A 137 -24.38 -19.39 -23.59
N GLY A 138 -24.10 -18.48 -24.52
CA GLY A 138 -24.22 -18.66 -25.95
C GLY A 138 -23.46 -17.61 -26.77
N ILE A 139 -23.75 -17.58 -28.06
CA ILE A 139 -23.23 -16.55 -28.97
C ILE A 139 -23.96 -15.23 -28.78
N VAL A 140 -23.31 -14.13 -29.17
CA VAL A 140 -23.92 -12.79 -29.20
C VAL A 140 -24.89 -12.69 -30.38
N GLU A 141 -26.11 -12.23 -30.08
CA GLU A 141 -27.10 -11.90 -31.11
C GLU A 141 -27.06 -10.40 -31.37
N LEU A 142 -26.84 -10.05 -32.64
CA LEU A 142 -26.76 -8.67 -33.09
C LEU A 142 -28.08 -8.19 -33.69
N PRO A 143 -28.35 -6.86 -33.73
CA PRO A 143 -29.55 -6.31 -34.35
C PRO A 143 -29.69 -6.75 -35.80
N ASP A 144 -30.90 -7.11 -36.21
CA ASP A 144 -31.22 -7.52 -37.59
C ASP A 144 -31.02 -6.41 -38.65
N SER A 145 -30.87 -5.16 -38.20
CA SER A 145 -30.58 -3.99 -39.05
C SER A 145 -29.15 -3.92 -39.52
N TRP A 146 -28.21 -4.71 -38.90
CA TRP A 146 -26.81 -4.73 -39.33
C TRP A 146 -26.63 -5.65 -40.53
N LEU A 147 -25.86 -5.22 -41.52
CA LEU A 147 -25.71 -5.95 -42.76
C LEU A 147 -24.58 -6.96 -42.71
N ALA A 148 -24.81 -8.14 -43.29
CA ALA A 148 -23.76 -9.16 -43.39
C ALA A 148 -22.57 -8.59 -44.19
N GLY A 149 -21.36 -8.75 -43.64
CA GLY A 149 -20.12 -8.24 -44.23
C GLY A 149 -19.66 -6.88 -43.64
N ASP A 150 -20.54 -6.15 -42.95
CA ASP A 150 -20.09 -4.96 -42.22
C ASP A 150 -19.07 -5.33 -41.13
N LEU A 151 -18.16 -4.40 -40.84
CA LEU A 151 -17.23 -4.61 -39.73
C LEU A 151 -17.96 -4.50 -38.37
N VAL A 152 -17.75 -5.47 -37.53
CA VAL A 152 -18.33 -5.41 -36.16
C VAL A 152 -17.76 -4.21 -35.39
N ALA A 153 -16.54 -3.77 -35.69
CA ALA A 153 -15.90 -2.62 -35.11
C ALA A 153 -16.61 -1.28 -35.37
N ASP A 154 -17.40 -1.20 -36.43
CA ASP A 154 -18.21 0.01 -36.75
C ASP A 154 -19.40 0.19 -35.77
N TYR A 155 -19.77 -0.86 -35.06
CA TYR A 155 -20.93 -0.91 -34.20
C TYR A 155 -20.60 -1.17 -32.72
N LEU A 156 -19.50 -1.89 -32.46
CA LEU A 156 -19.10 -2.30 -31.12
C LEU A 156 -17.63 -1.99 -30.89
N PRO A 157 -17.25 -1.56 -29.69
CA PRO A 157 -15.85 -1.26 -29.32
C PRO A 157 -15.04 -2.55 -29.12
N LEU A 158 -14.72 -3.27 -30.19
CA LEU A 158 -13.99 -4.54 -30.14
C LEU A 158 -12.61 -4.41 -29.54
N SER A 159 -11.97 -3.28 -29.73
CA SER A 159 -10.67 -2.92 -29.19
C SER A 159 -10.78 -1.60 -28.47
N GLU A 160 -10.42 -1.55 -27.21
CA GLU A 160 -10.57 -0.37 -26.38
C GLU A 160 -9.31 -0.10 -25.58
N CYS A 161 -8.88 1.16 -25.60
CA CYS A 161 -7.85 1.65 -24.70
C CYS A 161 -8.50 2.17 -23.42
N VAL A 162 -8.18 1.56 -22.29
CA VAL A 162 -8.76 1.91 -20.99
C VAL A 162 -7.70 2.53 -20.10
N LEU A 163 -7.94 3.77 -19.66
CA LEU A 163 -7.14 4.44 -18.64
C LEU A 163 -7.60 3.97 -17.26
N GLU A 164 -6.70 3.36 -16.49
CA GLU A 164 -6.95 3.08 -15.08
C GLU A 164 -6.43 4.27 -14.26
N VAL A 165 -7.36 5.09 -13.74
CA VAL A 165 -7.04 6.32 -13.03
C VAL A 165 -7.26 6.18 -11.54
N GLU A 166 -6.32 6.71 -10.75
CA GLU A 166 -6.46 6.89 -9.32
C GLU A 166 -6.85 8.35 -9.03
N VAL A 167 -8.07 8.52 -8.50
CA VAL A 167 -8.64 9.84 -8.24
C VAL A 167 -8.50 10.18 -6.76
N THR A 168 -7.84 11.29 -6.47
CA THR A 168 -7.64 11.79 -5.11
C THR A 168 -8.97 12.13 -4.41
N PRO A 169 -9.04 12.07 -3.06
CA PRO A 169 -10.29 12.32 -2.32
C PRO A 169 -10.90 13.70 -2.53
N ASN A 170 -10.11 14.71 -2.89
CA ASN A 170 -10.57 16.08 -3.13
C ASN A 170 -11.19 16.29 -4.52
N ARG A 171 -11.03 15.32 -5.45
CA ARG A 171 -11.50 15.44 -6.84
C ARG A 171 -12.61 14.43 -7.20
N PRO A 172 -13.71 14.36 -6.43
CA PRO A 172 -14.82 13.45 -6.76
C PRO A 172 -15.44 13.70 -8.13
N ASP A 173 -15.34 14.90 -8.68
CA ASP A 173 -15.76 15.26 -10.03
C ASP A 173 -15.08 14.40 -11.11
N CYS A 174 -13.80 14.02 -10.91
CA CYS A 174 -13.04 13.15 -11.81
C CYS A 174 -13.39 11.65 -11.67
N LEU A 175 -14.30 11.25 -10.75
CA LEU A 175 -14.82 9.88 -10.67
C LEU A 175 -15.93 9.60 -11.69
N SER A 176 -15.87 10.26 -12.85
CA SER A 176 -16.80 10.09 -13.98
C SER A 176 -16.08 10.32 -15.31
N ILE A 177 -16.63 9.75 -16.38
CA ILE A 177 -16.13 9.99 -17.76
C ILE A 177 -16.21 11.49 -18.08
N ARG A 178 -17.38 12.10 -17.83
CA ARG A 178 -17.60 13.54 -18.04
C ARG A 178 -16.61 14.42 -17.27
N GLY A 179 -16.38 14.13 -16.00
CA GLY A 179 -15.47 14.91 -15.17
C GLY A 179 -14.00 14.76 -15.57
N LEU A 180 -13.59 13.54 -15.92
CA LEU A 180 -12.25 13.29 -16.44
C LEU A 180 -12.05 13.93 -17.82
N ALA A 181 -13.05 13.89 -18.72
CA ALA A 181 -13.00 14.55 -20.01
C ALA A 181 -12.89 16.08 -19.88
N ARG A 182 -13.58 16.69 -18.90
CA ARG A 182 -13.43 18.12 -18.58
C ARG A 182 -12.00 18.45 -18.14
N GLU A 183 -11.40 17.60 -17.35
CA GLU A 183 -10.01 17.74 -16.94
C GLU A 183 -9.04 17.62 -18.13
N ILE A 184 -9.27 16.65 -19.00
CA ILE A 184 -8.51 16.48 -20.25
C ILE A 184 -8.63 17.74 -21.13
N ALA A 185 -9.83 18.25 -21.31
CA ALA A 185 -10.07 19.47 -22.10
C ALA A 185 -9.30 20.68 -21.53
N ALA A 186 -9.27 20.83 -20.20
CA ALA A 186 -8.52 21.90 -19.53
C ALA A 186 -7.02 21.79 -19.74
N ILE A 187 -6.46 20.56 -19.69
CA ILE A 187 -5.03 20.26 -19.81
C ILE A 187 -4.55 20.36 -21.27
N THR A 188 -5.38 19.93 -22.22
CA THR A 188 -5.03 19.88 -23.64
C THR A 188 -5.42 21.14 -24.40
N GLU A 189 -6.14 22.06 -23.75
CA GLU A 189 -6.68 23.30 -24.34
C GLU A 189 -7.68 23.06 -25.48
N VAL A 190 -8.30 21.90 -25.51
CA VAL A 190 -9.34 21.53 -26.47
C VAL A 190 -10.70 21.86 -25.87
N PRO A 191 -11.69 22.30 -26.69
CA PRO A 191 -13.05 22.52 -26.20
C PRO A 191 -13.64 21.26 -25.54
N PHE A 192 -14.33 21.49 -24.43
CA PHE A 192 -15.17 20.46 -23.82
C PHE A 192 -16.54 20.53 -24.50
N GLU A 193 -16.91 19.44 -25.17
CA GLU A 193 -18.18 19.32 -25.88
C GLU A 193 -19.17 18.60 -24.96
N GLU A 194 -20.29 19.23 -24.70
CA GLU A 194 -21.31 18.66 -23.84
C GLU A 194 -22.71 18.96 -24.42
N ASP A 195 -23.42 17.91 -24.81
CA ASP A 195 -24.87 17.95 -24.95
C ASP A 195 -25.50 17.58 -23.59
N ILE A 196 -26.00 18.58 -22.87
CA ILE A 196 -26.64 18.41 -21.56
C ILE A 196 -28.15 18.21 -21.68
N SER A 197 -28.68 18.05 -22.90
CA SER A 197 -30.11 17.84 -23.15
C SER A 197 -30.43 16.36 -23.30
N TYR A 198 -31.17 15.84 -22.34
CA TYR A 198 -31.69 14.48 -22.37
C TYR A 198 -33.24 14.52 -22.45
N PRO A 199 -33.81 14.87 -23.63
CA PRO A 199 -35.22 14.97 -23.79
C PRO A 199 -35.89 13.60 -23.74
N HIS A 200 -36.96 13.52 -22.99
CA HIS A 200 -37.79 12.32 -22.91
C HIS A 200 -39.26 12.69 -22.86
N PRO A 201 -40.14 11.87 -23.41
CA PRO A 201 -41.55 12.13 -23.37
C PRO A 201 -42.11 11.98 -21.97
N TRP A 202 -42.95 12.91 -21.55
CA TRP A 202 -43.75 12.82 -20.33
C TRP A 202 -45.03 12.05 -20.58
N GLY A 203 -45.42 11.25 -19.61
CA GLY A 203 -46.74 10.62 -19.55
C GLY A 203 -47.83 11.62 -19.15
N GLU A 204 -49.01 11.09 -18.82
CA GLU A 204 -50.14 11.92 -18.38
C GLU A 204 -50.23 12.08 -16.87
N ARG A 205 -49.75 11.05 -16.14
CA ARG A 205 -49.88 10.96 -14.70
C ARG A 205 -48.75 11.71 -13.99
N ARG A 206 -49.08 12.40 -12.89
CA ARG A 206 -48.12 13.14 -12.07
C ARG A 206 -47.35 12.20 -11.13
N VAL A 207 -46.09 12.51 -10.87
CA VAL A 207 -45.21 11.72 -10.00
C VAL A 207 -45.69 11.74 -8.52
N ASP A 208 -46.32 12.86 -8.06
CA ASP A 208 -46.86 13.00 -6.71
C ASP A 208 -48.17 12.19 -6.49
N GLU A 209 -48.79 11.69 -7.53
CA GLU A 209 -49.88 10.71 -7.42
C GLU A 209 -49.36 9.29 -7.26
N ASP A 210 -48.07 9.06 -7.57
CA ASP A 210 -47.48 7.74 -7.57
C ASP A 210 -46.75 7.44 -6.26
N VAL A 211 -46.00 8.40 -5.72
CA VAL A 211 -45.19 8.25 -4.51
C VAL A 211 -44.98 9.58 -3.80
N SER A 212 -44.82 9.54 -2.49
CA SER A 212 -44.41 10.69 -1.68
C SER A 212 -43.00 10.48 -1.12
N VAL A 213 -42.22 11.55 -0.97
CA VAL A 213 -40.88 11.52 -0.42
C VAL A 213 -40.79 12.44 0.79
N GLU A 214 -40.18 11.96 1.87
CA GLU A 214 -39.87 12.73 3.08
C GLU A 214 -38.42 12.57 3.45
N VAL A 215 -37.78 13.64 3.88
CA VAL A 215 -36.40 13.60 4.41
C VAL A 215 -36.46 13.97 5.89
N TRP A 216 -36.29 12.97 6.76
CA TRP A 216 -36.29 13.19 8.22
C TRP A 216 -34.89 13.46 8.79
N ALA A 217 -33.82 13.19 8.02
CA ALA A 217 -32.44 13.45 8.38
C ALA A 217 -31.77 14.36 7.34
N PRO A 218 -32.14 15.66 7.23
CA PRO A 218 -31.58 16.55 6.20
C PRO A 218 -30.08 16.80 6.37
N ASP A 219 -29.56 16.69 7.58
CA ASP A 219 -28.11 16.75 7.86
C ASP A 219 -27.30 15.60 7.24
N LEU A 220 -27.95 14.46 6.98
CA LEU A 220 -27.33 13.29 6.34
C LEU A 220 -27.74 13.14 4.87
N CYS A 221 -28.90 13.68 4.47
CA CYS A 221 -29.43 13.67 3.12
C CYS A 221 -29.91 15.09 2.74
N PRO A 222 -29.01 15.98 2.32
CA PRO A 222 -29.37 17.38 1.98
C PRO A 222 -30.23 17.52 0.73
N ARG A 223 -30.22 16.54 -0.17
CA ARG A 223 -31.08 16.53 -1.36
C ARG A 223 -31.48 15.09 -1.71
N TYR A 224 -32.78 14.91 -1.99
CA TYR A 224 -33.35 13.65 -2.49
C TYR A 224 -34.33 13.97 -3.60
N ALA A 225 -34.07 13.40 -4.79
CA ALA A 225 -34.98 13.55 -5.92
C ALA A 225 -35.41 12.20 -6.47
N ALA A 226 -36.63 12.14 -6.98
CA ALA A 226 -37.21 10.92 -7.48
C ALA A 226 -38.08 11.15 -8.74
N ARG A 227 -38.04 10.15 -9.62
CA ARG A 227 -38.94 10.04 -10.79
C ARG A 227 -39.55 8.64 -10.84
N VAL A 228 -40.68 8.53 -11.52
CA VAL A 228 -41.37 7.25 -11.73
C VAL A 228 -41.48 6.98 -13.23
N ILE A 229 -41.10 5.79 -13.63
CA ILE A 229 -41.20 5.28 -15.00
C ILE A 229 -42.12 4.07 -14.97
N ARG A 230 -43.16 4.06 -15.80
CA ARG A 230 -44.20 3.04 -15.82
C ARG A 230 -44.22 2.27 -17.12
N GLY A 231 -44.56 0.98 -17.01
CA GLY A 231 -44.72 0.12 -18.15
C GLY A 231 -43.43 -0.28 -18.83
N ILE A 232 -42.37 -0.40 -18.06
CA ILE A 232 -41.08 -0.90 -18.56
C ILE A 232 -41.12 -2.40 -18.79
N THR A 233 -40.22 -2.89 -19.59
CA THR A 233 -39.91 -4.31 -19.76
C THR A 233 -38.47 -4.55 -19.40
N VAL A 234 -38.24 -5.31 -18.34
CA VAL A 234 -36.88 -5.73 -17.95
C VAL A 234 -36.44 -6.85 -18.88
N ALA A 235 -35.27 -6.68 -19.47
CA ALA A 235 -34.68 -7.60 -20.42
C ALA A 235 -33.15 -7.56 -20.33
N GLU A 236 -32.50 -8.38 -21.10
CA GLU A 236 -31.05 -8.32 -21.28
C GLU A 236 -30.65 -6.99 -21.93
N SER A 237 -29.58 -6.37 -21.42
CA SER A 237 -29.06 -5.12 -21.98
C SER A 237 -28.53 -5.29 -23.41
N PRO A 238 -28.67 -4.29 -24.27
CA PRO A 238 -28.08 -4.34 -25.60
C PRO A 238 -26.56 -4.44 -25.52
N THR A 239 -25.96 -5.07 -26.54
CA THR A 239 -24.51 -5.39 -26.55
C THR A 239 -23.61 -4.17 -26.34
N TRP A 240 -23.96 -3.01 -26.91
CA TRP A 240 -23.18 -1.78 -26.73
C TRP A 240 -23.12 -1.33 -25.27
N LEU A 241 -24.24 -1.43 -24.54
CA LEU A 241 -24.30 -1.05 -23.13
C LEU A 241 -23.52 -2.03 -22.27
N LYS A 242 -23.66 -3.34 -22.54
CA LYS A 242 -22.85 -4.39 -21.88
C LYS A 242 -21.35 -4.14 -22.10
N ALA A 243 -20.94 -3.84 -23.34
CA ALA A 243 -19.54 -3.55 -23.66
C ALA A 243 -19.00 -2.36 -22.86
N ARG A 244 -19.72 -1.24 -22.84
CA ARG A 244 -19.35 -0.04 -22.08
C ARG A 244 -19.18 -0.31 -20.59
N ILE A 245 -20.17 -0.99 -19.99
CA ILE A 245 -20.15 -1.34 -18.55
C ILE A 245 -19.00 -2.29 -18.22
N ALA A 246 -18.79 -3.32 -19.06
CA ALA A 246 -17.69 -4.27 -18.88
C ALA A 246 -16.30 -3.61 -19.00
N GLN A 247 -16.11 -2.73 -20.00
CA GLN A 247 -14.87 -1.95 -20.19
C GLN A 247 -14.61 -0.98 -19.03
N ALA A 248 -15.68 -0.42 -18.44
CA ALA A 248 -15.61 0.37 -17.22
C ALA A 248 -15.35 -0.48 -15.96
N GLY A 249 -15.31 -1.81 -16.07
CA GLY A 249 -14.97 -2.73 -15.01
C GLY A 249 -16.15 -3.19 -14.15
N MET A 250 -17.38 -2.96 -14.57
CA MET A 250 -18.59 -3.45 -13.92
C MET A 250 -19.15 -4.67 -14.62
N ARG A 251 -19.97 -5.42 -13.90
CA ARG A 251 -20.67 -6.57 -14.47
C ARG A 251 -22.07 -6.15 -14.95
N PRO A 252 -22.41 -6.37 -16.22
CA PRO A 252 -23.77 -6.17 -16.71
C PRO A 252 -24.81 -7.06 -15.99
N VAL A 253 -26.02 -6.54 -15.76
CA VAL A 253 -27.12 -7.22 -15.05
C VAL A 253 -28.35 -7.32 -15.95
N ASN A 254 -29.06 -6.21 -16.18
CA ASN A 254 -30.20 -6.09 -17.06
C ASN A 254 -30.32 -4.64 -17.53
N ASN A 255 -31.17 -4.41 -18.54
CA ASN A 255 -31.33 -3.09 -19.17
C ASN A 255 -31.68 -1.96 -18.18
N ALA A 256 -32.46 -2.21 -17.14
CA ALA A 256 -32.86 -1.18 -16.18
C ALA A 256 -31.73 -0.85 -15.18
N VAL A 257 -31.07 -1.88 -14.62
CA VAL A 257 -29.94 -1.71 -13.68
C VAL A 257 -28.72 -1.15 -14.40
N ASP A 258 -28.45 -1.62 -15.62
CA ASP A 258 -27.30 -1.17 -16.40
C ASP A 258 -27.40 0.28 -16.84
N VAL A 259 -28.63 0.82 -17.02
CA VAL A 259 -28.82 2.27 -17.21
C VAL A 259 -28.33 3.05 -15.99
N THR A 260 -28.65 2.62 -14.76
CA THR A 260 -28.18 3.30 -13.55
C THR A 260 -26.64 3.21 -13.41
N ASN A 261 -26.06 2.07 -13.76
CA ASN A 261 -24.62 1.86 -13.80
C ASN A 261 -23.94 2.74 -14.86
N TYR A 262 -24.54 2.87 -16.04
CA TYR A 262 -24.04 3.73 -17.11
C TYR A 262 -24.00 5.20 -16.66
N VAL A 263 -25.09 5.70 -16.06
CA VAL A 263 -25.18 7.08 -15.54
C VAL A 263 -24.15 7.32 -14.43
N LEU A 264 -23.96 6.34 -13.54
CA LEU A 264 -22.93 6.39 -12.51
C LEU A 264 -21.53 6.63 -13.11
N TRP A 265 -21.18 5.92 -14.19
CA TRP A 265 -19.88 6.08 -14.84
C TRP A 265 -19.80 7.34 -15.70
N ALA A 266 -20.84 7.62 -16.47
CA ALA A 266 -20.91 8.78 -17.35
C ALA A 266 -20.80 10.11 -16.58
N LEU A 267 -21.62 10.26 -15.54
CA LEU A 267 -21.79 11.52 -14.82
C LEU A 267 -21.20 11.53 -13.40
N GLY A 268 -20.96 10.36 -12.79
CA GLY A 268 -20.47 10.26 -11.42
C GLY A 268 -21.57 10.28 -10.35
N GLN A 269 -22.85 10.35 -10.74
CA GLN A 269 -23.99 10.35 -9.82
C GLN A 269 -24.54 8.92 -9.69
N PRO A 270 -24.45 8.28 -8.52
CA PRO A 270 -25.12 7.02 -8.28
C PRO A 270 -26.65 7.22 -8.27
N LEU A 271 -27.34 6.36 -8.98
CA LEU A 271 -28.80 6.27 -8.97
C LEU A 271 -29.20 4.90 -8.42
N HIS A 272 -30.38 4.82 -7.79
CA HIS A 272 -30.97 3.56 -7.38
C HIS A 272 -32.37 3.40 -8.01
N ALA A 273 -32.65 2.20 -8.50
CA ALA A 273 -33.93 1.85 -9.11
C ALA A 273 -34.66 0.86 -8.19
N PHE A 274 -35.83 1.26 -7.72
CA PHE A 274 -36.73 0.40 -6.93
C PHE A 274 -37.83 -0.16 -7.82
N ASP A 275 -38.24 -1.39 -7.56
CA ASP A 275 -39.55 -1.85 -7.99
C ASP A 275 -40.64 -1.07 -7.21
N LEU A 276 -41.36 -0.17 -7.92
CA LEU A 276 -42.38 0.68 -7.29
C LEU A 276 -43.47 -0.11 -6.57
N GLN A 277 -43.74 -1.36 -7.00
CA GLN A 277 -44.75 -2.21 -6.36
C GLN A 277 -44.30 -2.72 -4.99
N GLN A 278 -42.97 -2.76 -4.76
CA GLN A 278 -42.38 -3.16 -3.50
C GLN A 278 -42.24 -2.01 -2.50
N VAL A 279 -42.42 -0.75 -2.94
CA VAL A 279 -42.41 0.44 -2.06
C VAL A 279 -43.71 0.52 -1.29
N ARG A 280 -43.74 0.04 -0.06
CA ARG A 280 -44.92 -0.04 0.79
C ARG A 280 -45.44 1.33 1.18
N GLY A 281 -46.75 1.48 1.15
CA GLY A 281 -47.40 2.74 1.41
C GLY A 281 -47.15 3.82 0.35
N ARG A 282 -46.44 3.49 -0.76
CA ARG A 282 -46.02 4.44 -1.79
C ARG A 282 -45.34 5.66 -1.18
N LYS A 283 -44.47 5.41 -0.23
CA LYS A 283 -43.77 6.45 0.52
C LYS A 283 -42.31 6.08 0.66
N VAL A 284 -41.44 7.06 0.42
CA VAL A 284 -40.00 6.94 0.64
C VAL A 284 -39.59 7.92 1.74
N ILE A 285 -38.78 7.45 2.67
CA ILE A 285 -38.33 8.21 3.82
C ILE A 285 -36.81 8.09 3.95
N ALA A 286 -36.09 9.18 3.79
CA ALA A 286 -34.68 9.23 4.14
C ALA A 286 -34.53 9.54 5.63
N ARG A 287 -34.18 8.53 6.46
CA ARG A 287 -34.11 8.60 7.92
C ARG A 287 -32.90 7.91 8.49
N ARG A 288 -32.59 8.19 9.74
CA ARG A 288 -31.65 7.34 10.49
C ARG A 288 -32.27 5.95 10.72
N ALA A 289 -31.41 4.95 10.77
CA ALA A 289 -31.83 3.61 11.12
C ALA A 289 -32.29 3.56 12.59
N GLU A 290 -33.19 2.65 12.91
CA GLU A 290 -33.57 2.34 14.29
C GLU A 290 -32.49 1.46 14.95
N PRO A 291 -32.24 1.59 16.26
CA PRO A 291 -31.25 0.77 16.94
C PRO A 291 -31.53 -0.73 16.78
N GLY A 292 -30.60 -1.46 16.13
CA GLY A 292 -30.74 -2.88 15.90
C GLY A 292 -31.65 -3.26 14.71
N GLU A 293 -32.07 -2.30 13.93
CA GLU A 293 -32.82 -2.54 12.67
C GLU A 293 -31.95 -3.43 11.74
N THR A 294 -32.58 -4.37 11.07
CA THR A 294 -31.87 -5.31 10.18
C THR A 294 -32.35 -5.18 8.74
N LEU A 295 -31.43 -5.31 7.81
CA LEU A 295 -31.68 -5.29 6.36
C LEU A 295 -30.90 -6.42 5.71
N VAL A 296 -31.52 -7.16 4.79
CA VAL A 296 -30.83 -8.09 3.90
C VAL A 296 -30.41 -7.32 2.66
N THR A 297 -29.12 -7.18 2.46
CA THR A 297 -28.56 -6.44 1.32
C THR A 297 -28.46 -7.31 0.05
N LEU A 298 -28.25 -6.69 -1.13
CA LEU A 298 -28.21 -7.36 -2.44
C LEU A 298 -27.15 -8.47 -2.56
N ASP A 299 -26.14 -8.49 -1.67
CA ASP A 299 -25.15 -9.56 -1.55
C ASP A 299 -25.66 -10.78 -0.74
N GLY A 300 -26.90 -10.74 -0.25
CA GLY A 300 -27.54 -11.79 0.53
C GLY A 300 -27.20 -11.79 2.02
N GLU A 301 -26.40 -10.82 2.49
CA GLU A 301 -25.98 -10.74 3.88
C GLU A 301 -26.97 -9.93 4.73
N THR A 302 -27.26 -10.40 5.95
CA THR A 302 -28.06 -9.65 6.91
C THR A 302 -27.20 -8.66 7.67
N ARG A 303 -27.48 -7.38 7.53
CA ARG A 303 -26.77 -6.29 8.20
C ARG A 303 -27.56 -5.77 9.38
N THR A 304 -26.92 -5.61 10.53
CA THR A 304 -27.51 -4.95 11.71
C THR A 304 -27.06 -3.49 11.71
N LEU A 305 -28.01 -2.57 11.77
CA LEU A 305 -27.80 -1.14 11.62
C LEU A 305 -27.77 -0.44 13.00
N THR A 306 -27.13 0.70 13.05
CA THR A 306 -27.06 1.58 14.23
C THR A 306 -27.72 2.92 13.91
N GLU A 307 -28.12 3.65 14.95
CA GLU A 307 -28.78 4.96 14.82
C GLU A 307 -27.98 6.06 14.10
N ASP A 308 -26.67 5.87 13.94
CA ASP A 308 -25.82 6.79 13.18
C ASP A 308 -25.88 6.55 11.65
N MET A 309 -26.46 5.42 11.24
CA MET A 309 -26.53 5.03 9.83
C MET A 309 -27.78 5.60 9.16
N LEU A 310 -27.62 6.08 7.93
CA LEU A 310 -28.73 6.57 7.12
C LEU A 310 -29.32 5.41 6.31
N VAL A 311 -30.63 5.33 6.27
CA VAL A 311 -31.39 4.39 5.45
C VAL A 311 -32.41 5.13 4.59
N ILE A 312 -32.69 4.54 3.42
CA ILE A 312 -33.89 4.85 2.67
C ILE A 312 -34.92 3.78 3.02
N ALA A 313 -36.04 4.22 3.57
CA ALA A 313 -37.10 3.35 4.07
C ALA A 313 -38.39 3.60 3.31
N ASP A 314 -39.26 2.60 3.27
CA ASP A 314 -40.66 2.78 2.92
C ASP A 314 -41.51 3.10 4.18
N ALA A 315 -42.85 2.98 4.10
CA ALA A 315 -43.72 3.24 5.24
C ALA A 315 -43.57 2.21 6.38
N GLU A 316 -42.94 1.05 6.16
CA GLU A 316 -42.91 -0.05 7.12
C GLU A 316 -41.48 -0.47 7.53
N ARG A 317 -40.47 -0.32 6.65
CA ARG A 317 -39.11 -0.85 6.87
C ARG A 317 -38.02 -0.09 6.10
N ALA A 318 -36.76 -0.31 6.50
CA ALA A 318 -35.63 0.09 5.69
C ALA A 318 -35.51 -0.75 4.42
N SER A 319 -35.27 -0.12 3.29
CA SER A 319 -35.14 -0.77 1.97
C SER A 319 -33.71 -0.66 1.41
N VAL A 320 -32.93 0.35 1.81
CA VAL A 320 -31.55 0.58 1.33
C VAL A 320 -30.68 1.10 2.47
N VAL A 321 -29.45 0.64 2.56
CA VAL A 321 -28.41 1.37 3.30
C VAL A 321 -27.94 2.51 2.41
N ALA A 322 -28.37 3.73 2.73
CA ALA A 322 -28.24 4.89 1.86
C ALA A 322 -26.82 5.11 1.34
N GLY A 323 -26.67 5.22 0.01
CA GLY A 323 -25.39 5.43 -0.67
C GLY A 323 -24.37 4.28 -0.61
N ILE A 324 -24.75 3.12 -0.05
CA ILE A 324 -23.86 1.97 0.11
C ILE A 324 -24.38 0.76 -0.68
N MET A 325 -25.56 0.23 -0.31
CA MET A 325 -26.09 -0.96 -0.96
C MET A 325 -27.61 -1.08 -0.81
N GLY A 326 -28.28 -1.44 -1.89
CA GLY A 326 -29.70 -1.74 -1.89
C GLY A 326 -30.08 -2.99 -1.10
N GLY A 327 -31.32 -3.09 -0.68
CA GLY A 327 -31.90 -4.29 -0.09
C GLY A 327 -32.50 -5.21 -1.13
N MET A 328 -32.49 -6.52 -0.87
CA MET A 328 -33.05 -7.55 -1.77
C MET A 328 -34.55 -7.36 -2.02
N ASP A 329 -35.29 -6.88 -1.02
CA ASP A 329 -36.76 -6.83 -1.07
C ASP A 329 -37.33 -5.77 -2.02
N SER A 330 -36.52 -4.84 -2.51
CA SER A 330 -36.92 -3.75 -3.44
C SER A 330 -36.16 -3.80 -4.77
N GLU A 331 -35.47 -4.92 -5.03
CA GLU A 331 -34.67 -5.14 -6.23
C GLU A 331 -35.53 -5.18 -7.51
N ILE A 332 -34.95 -4.70 -8.61
CA ILE A 332 -35.53 -4.86 -9.95
C ILE A 332 -35.43 -6.32 -10.39
N THR A 333 -36.56 -6.91 -10.73
CA THR A 333 -36.67 -8.29 -11.21
C THR A 333 -37.26 -8.33 -12.64
N ASP A 334 -37.23 -9.49 -13.29
CA ASP A 334 -37.84 -9.69 -14.61
C ASP A 334 -39.38 -9.43 -14.63
N GLN A 335 -40.00 -9.32 -13.46
CA GLN A 335 -41.44 -9.05 -13.31
C GLN A 335 -41.73 -7.55 -13.06
N THR A 336 -40.70 -6.73 -12.87
CA THR A 336 -40.87 -5.31 -12.58
C THR A 336 -41.37 -4.56 -13.80
N THR A 337 -42.46 -3.82 -13.63
CA THR A 337 -43.11 -3.02 -14.68
C THR A 337 -43.05 -1.53 -14.40
N ASP A 338 -42.96 -1.13 -13.15
CA ASP A 338 -42.92 0.27 -12.73
C ASP A 338 -41.69 0.51 -11.85
N VAL A 339 -40.90 1.51 -12.18
CA VAL A 339 -39.65 1.85 -11.47
C VAL A 339 -39.78 3.19 -10.79
N LEU A 340 -39.39 3.25 -9.51
CA LEU A 340 -39.03 4.48 -8.83
C LEU A 340 -37.51 4.67 -8.97
N LEU A 341 -37.11 5.74 -9.65
CA LEU A 341 -35.72 6.11 -9.83
C LEU A 341 -35.32 7.17 -8.80
N GLU A 342 -34.32 6.84 -7.97
CA GLU A 342 -33.75 7.70 -6.94
C GLU A 342 -32.47 8.35 -7.42
N GLY A 343 -32.34 9.66 -7.17
CA GLY A 343 -31.08 10.39 -7.19
C GLY A 343 -30.95 11.21 -5.91
N ALA A 344 -29.90 11.02 -5.17
CA ALA A 344 -29.73 11.67 -3.87
C ALA A 344 -28.31 12.21 -3.64
N ASN A 345 -28.18 13.09 -2.65
CA ASN A 345 -26.91 13.55 -2.12
C ASN A 345 -26.84 13.19 -0.64
N PHE A 346 -25.73 12.57 -0.23
CA PHE A 346 -25.54 12.09 1.15
C PHE A 346 -24.30 12.68 1.80
N SER A 347 -24.30 12.79 3.12
CA SER A 347 -23.15 13.23 3.89
C SER A 347 -21.97 12.26 3.75
N GLY A 348 -20.88 12.67 3.10
CA GLY A 348 -19.68 11.86 2.86
C GLY A 348 -19.12 11.22 4.14
N PRO A 349 -18.93 11.99 5.24
CA PRO A 349 -18.46 11.42 6.51
C PRO A 349 -19.39 10.34 7.09
N SER A 350 -20.71 10.44 6.88
CA SER A 350 -21.67 9.41 7.31
C SER A 350 -21.53 8.14 6.49
N ILE A 351 -21.43 8.28 5.16
CA ILE A 351 -21.24 7.12 4.26
C ILE A 351 -19.93 6.40 4.56
N MET A 352 -18.83 7.14 4.74
CA MET A 352 -17.52 6.57 5.08
C MET A 352 -17.58 5.75 6.39
N ARG A 353 -18.19 6.30 7.45
CA ARG A 353 -18.34 5.59 8.74
C ARG A 353 -19.20 4.34 8.61
N THR A 354 -20.34 4.45 7.93
CA THR A 354 -21.26 3.32 7.73
C THR A 354 -20.61 2.22 6.87
N SER A 355 -19.95 2.58 5.76
CA SER A 355 -19.21 1.65 4.90
C SER A 355 -18.12 0.89 5.68
N SER A 356 -17.35 1.60 6.51
CA SER A 356 -16.31 1.00 7.35
C SER A 356 -16.90 0.10 8.44
N ALA A 357 -17.97 0.52 9.11
CA ALA A 357 -18.61 -0.25 10.17
C ALA A 357 -19.23 -1.55 9.67
N LEU A 358 -19.84 -1.52 8.48
CA LEU A 358 -20.45 -2.70 7.85
C LEU A 358 -19.45 -3.54 7.05
N GLY A 359 -18.24 -3.04 6.80
CA GLY A 359 -17.23 -3.68 5.95
C GLY A 359 -17.66 -3.79 4.48
N VAL A 360 -18.51 -2.88 4.00
CA VAL A 360 -19.06 -2.88 2.64
C VAL A 360 -18.58 -1.67 1.87
N ARG A 361 -17.92 -1.89 0.75
CA ARG A 361 -17.48 -0.83 -0.16
C ARG A 361 -18.06 -1.07 -1.55
N SER A 362 -18.70 -0.06 -2.11
CA SER A 362 -19.30 -0.07 -3.44
C SER A 362 -18.82 1.12 -4.27
N GLU A 363 -19.07 1.11 -5.58
CA GLU A 363 -18.80 2.25 -6.45
C GLU A 363 -19.61 3.50 -6.04
N ALA A 364 -20.83 3.29 -5.53
CA ALA A 364 -21.65 4.36 -4.97
C ALA A 364 -21.04 4.94 -3.69
N SER A 365 -20.67 4.09 -2.71
CA SER A 365 -20.08 4.55 -1.46
C SER A 365 -18.76 5.29 -1.69
N THR A 366 -17.93 4.82 -2.62
CA THR A 366 -16.66 5.45 -3.00
C THR A 366 -16.85 6.89 -3.53
N ARG A 367 -17.94 7.15 -4.22
CA ARG A 367 -18.28 8.49 -4.72
C ARG A 367 -18.90 9.36 -3.64
N TYR A 368 -19.89 8.84 -2.91
CA TYR A 368 -20.55 9.60 -1.84
C TYR A 368 -19.61 9.99 -0.70
N GLU A 369 -18.69 9.10 -0.29
CA GLU A 369 -17.73 9.41 0.79
C GLU A 369 -16.83 10.62 0.48
N LYS A 370 -16.54 10.87 -0.82
CA LYS A 370 -15.75 12.00 -1.27
C LYS A 370 -16.60 13.28 -1.49
N GLY A 371 -17.93 13.15 -1.50
CA GLY A 371 -18.88 14.26 -1.65
C GLY A 371 -19.19 14.59 -3.10
N LEU A 372 -20.42 14.36 -3.50
CA LEU A 372 -20.92 14.62 -4.86
C LEU A 372 -21.53 16.00 -5.01
N ASP A 373 -21.64 16.43 -6.26
CA ASP A 373 -22.33 17.65 -6.65
C ASP A 373 -23.87 17.47 -6.52
N PRO A 374 -24.55 18.18 -5.61
CA PRO A 374 -25.99 18.06 -5.50
C PRO A 374 -26.76 18.59 -6.72
N GLU A 375 -26.17 19.48 -7.51
CA GLU A 375 -26.83 20.05 -8.70
C GLU A 375 -26.76 19.12 -9.91
N LEU A 376 -25.99 18.03 -9.84
CA LEU A 376 -25.90 17.01 -10.90
C LEU A 376 -27.13 16.08 -10.95
N ILE A 377 -27.88 15.96 -9.84
CA ILE A 377 -28.98 14.99 -9.70
C ILE A 377 -30.05 15.12 -10.78
N PRO A 378 -30.58 16.33 -11.11
CA PRO A 378 -31.59 16.47 -12.19
C PRO A 378 -31.10 15.97 -13.54
N LEU A 379 -29.85 16.30 -13.90
CA LEU A 379 -29.25 15.87 -15.17
C LEU A 379 -29.09 14.34 -15.22
N ALA A 380 -28.68 13.73 -14.12
CA ALA A 380 -28.52 12.27 -14.01
C ALA A 380 -29.87 11.55 -14.14
N LEU A 381 -30.93 12.10 -13.51
CA LEU A 381 -32.30 11.58 -13.65
C LEU A 381 -32.84 11.73 -15.08
N ASP A 382 -32.55 12.86 -15.75
CA ASP A 382 -32.97 13.08 -17.16
C ASP A 382 -32.30 12.05 -18.09
N MET A 383 -30.98 11.87 -17.98
CA MET A 383 -30.23 10.90 -18.76
C MET A 383 -30.75 9.47 -18.53
N ALA A 384 -30.96 9.09 -17.25
CA ALA A 384 -31.48 7.77 -16.92
C ALA A 384 -32.91 7.55 -17.47
N CYS A 385 -33.78 8.55 -17.39
CA CYS A 385 -35.14 8.49 -17.95
C CYS A 385 -35.13 8.30 -19.47
N GLN A 386 -34.31 9.06 -20.18
CA GLN A 386 -34.16 8.90 -21.63
C GLN A 386 -33.70 7.48 -21.98
N LEU A 387 -32.59 7.01 -21.37
CA LEU A 387 -32.06 5.68 -21.64
C LEU A 387 -33.05 4.57 -21.26
N MET A 388 -33.76 4.68 -20.13
CA MET A 388 -34.76 3.68 -19.74
C MET A 388 -35.92 3.61 -20.74
N ILE A 389 -36.42 4.74 -21.24
CA ILE A 389 -37.46 4.72 -22.27
C ILE A 389 -36.96 4.05 -23.54
N GLU A 390 -35.76 4.39 -23.97
CA GLU A 390 -35.14 3.81 -25.17
C GLU A 390 -34.90 2.31 -25.06
N LEU A 391 -34.45 1.83 -23.91
CA LEU A 391 -34.01 0.46 -23.74
C LEU A 391 -35.01 -0.46 -23.04
N CYS A 392 -35.89 0.08 -22.20
CA CYS A 392 -36.88 -0.67 -21.45
C CYS A 392 -38.31 -0.35 -21.88
N GLY A 393 -38.52 0.72 -22.68
CA GLY A 393 -39.85 1.24 -23.02
C GLY A 393 -40.49 1.98 -21.83
N GLY A 394 -41.81 2.13 -21.91
CA GLY A 394 -42.57 2.76 -20.83
C GLY A 394 -42.74 4.27 -21.00
N THR A 395 -43.18 4.94 -19.93
CA THR A 395 -43.43 6.41 -19.91
C THR A 395 -43.02 6.98 -18.55
N VAL A 396 -42.46 8.21 -18.54
CA VAL A 396 -42.08 8.93 -17.33
C VAL A 396 -43.26 9.71 -16.79
N SER A 397 -43.60 9.54 -15.50
CA SER A 397 -44.62 10.36 -14.82
C SER A 397 -44.23 11.84 -14.81
N VAL A 398 -45.20 12.75 -14.99
CA VAL A 398 -44.98 14.20 -15.08
C VAL A 398 -44.40 14.76 -13.80
N GLY A 399 -43.28 15.47 -13.90
CA GLY A 399 -42.62 16.17 -12.83
C GLY A 399 -41.55 15.34 -12.13
N THR A 400 -40.86 15.98 -11.22
CA THR A 400 -39.81 15.38 -10.34
C THR A 400 -40.18 15.72 -8.92
N ILE A 401 -40.13 14.75 -8.02
CA ILE A 401 -40.11 15.05 -6.58
C ILE A 401 -38.68 15.43 -6.25
N ASP A 402 -38.46 16.64 -5.73
CA ASP A 402 -37.14 17.15 -5.37
C ASP A 402 -37.23 17.82 -3.98
N VAL A 403 -36.81 17.08 -2.97
CA VAL A 403 -36.77 17.55 -1.59
C VAL A 403 -35.33 17.95 -1.29
N ARG A 404 -35.12 19.24 -1.04
CA ARG A 404 -33.80 19.79 -0.76
C ARG A 404 -33.84 20.90 0.27
N GLU A 405 -32.71 21.12 0.92
CA GLU A 405 -32.48 22.35 1.66
C GLU A 405 -32.47 23.58 0.73
N PRO A 406 -32.66 24.79 1.26
CA PRO A 406 -32.59 26.01 0.45
C PRO A 406 -31.29 26.04 -0.37
N GLU A 407 -31.42 26.53 -1.61
CA GLU A 407 -30.30 26.66 -2.54
C GLU A 407 -29.17 27.48 -1.92
N THR A 408 -27.97 26.93 -1.88
CA THR A 408 -26.78 27.68 -1.45
C THR A 408 -26.25 28.44 -2.66
N PRO A 409 -26.06 29.78 -2.56
CA PRO A 409 -25.51 30.52 -3.69
C PRO A 409 -24.13 30.02 -4.07
N PRO A 410 -23.71 30.13 -5.33
CA PRO A 410 -22.39 29.75 -5.79
C PRO A 410 -21.30 30.37 -4.89
N ARG A 411 -20.32 29.57 -4.52
CA ARG A 411 -19.18 30.05 -3.74
C ARG A 411 -18.36 31.04 -4.57
N VAL A 412 -18.07 32.21 -4.02
CA VAL A 412 -17.21 33.22 -4.66
C VAL A 412 -15.94 33.37 -3.84
N VAL A 413 -14.80 33.17 -4.48
CA VAL A 413 -13.47 33.26 -3.87
C VAL A 413 -12.69 34.41 -4.54
N THR A 414 -12.07 35.28 -3.74
CA THR A 414 -11.19 36.34 -4.25
C THR A 414 -9.83 35.77 -4.54
N LEU A 415 -9.28 36.00 -5.74
CA LEU A 415 -7.92 35.66 -6.14
C LEU A 415 -7.13 36.90 -6.46
N ARG A 416 -5.99 37.08 -5.83
CA ARG A 416 -5.04 38.16 -6.07
C ARG A 416 -3.91 37.69 -6.98
N PRO A 417 -3.80 38.18 -8.23
CA PRO A 417 -2.74 37.77 -9.16
C PRO A 417 -1.33 37.91 -8.59
N ALA A 418 -1.04 39.01 -7.89
CA ALA A 418 0.25 39.20 -7.23
C ALA A 418 0.57 38.12 -6.15
N ARG A 419 -0.47 37.51 -5.54
CA ARG A 419 -0.27 36.43 -4.59
C ARG A 419 -0.03 35.08 -5.29
N VAL A 420 -0.60 34.88 -6.47
CA VAL A 420 -0.28 33.72 -7.33
C VAL A 420 1.22 33.71 -7.63
N ASP A 421 1.73 34.84 -8.17
CA ASP A 421 3.13 35.00 -8.50
C ASP A 421 4.05 34.81 -7.28
N HIS A 422 3.67 35.37 -6.14
CA HIS A 422 4.45 35.25 -4.91
C HIS A 422 4.53 33.84 -4.38
N LEU A 423 3.41 33.08 -4.41
CA LEU A 423 3.38 31.70 -3.87
C LEU A 423 4.01 30.68 -4.82
N LEU A 424 3.77 30.82 -6.13
CA LEU A 424 4.35 29.92 -7.14
C LEU A 424 5.81 30.26 -7.46
N GLY A 425 6.28 31.48 -7.10
CA GLY A 425 7.65 31.91 -7.39
C GLY A 425 7.89 32.16 -8.88
N THR A 426 6.85 32.53 -9.61
CA THR A 426 6.87 32.81 -11.06
C THR A 426 6.19 34.16 -11.34
N THR A 427 6.10 34.55 -12.60
CA THR A 427 5.34 35.72 -13.06
C THR A 427 4.47 35.26 -14.23
N LEU A 428 3.18 35.13 -13.98
CA LEU A 428 2.22 34.67 -14.97
C LEU A 428 1.42 35.86 -15.51
N PRO A 429 1.14 35.92 -16.82
CA PRO A 429 0.19 36.87 -17.36
C PRO A 429 -1.17 36.71 -16.70
N VAL A 430 -1.80 37.82 -16.34
CA VAL A 430 -3.15 37.85 -15.74
C VAL A 430 -4.16 37.11 -16.60
N SER A 431 -4.08 37.32 -17.94
CA SER A 431 -4.93 36.63 -18.92
C SER A 431 -4.75 35.12 -18.97
N GLU A 432 -3.56 34.61 -18.64
CA GLU A 432 -3.31 33.16 -18.54
C GLU A 432 -4.00 32.59 -17.30
N MET A 433 -3.90 33.25 -16.15
CA MET A 433 -4.60 32.87 -14.92
C MET A 433 -6.11 32.80 -15.13
N GLU A 434 -6.68 33.84 -15.80
CA GLU A 434 -8.10 33.86 -16.15
C GLU A 434 -8.49 32.71 -17.08
N SER A 435 -7.71 32.48 -18.13
CA SER A 435 -7.94 31.40 -19.11
C SER A 435 -7.89 30.02 -18.44
N ILE A 436 -6.94 29.76 -17.57
CA ILE A 436 -6.82 28.51 -16.82
C ILE A 436 -8.07 28.27 -15.97
N LEU A 437 -8.49 29.25 -15.18
CA LEU A 437 -9.66 29.11 -14.33
C LEU A 437 -10.96 28.94 -15.13
N ALA A 438 -11.07 29.63 -16.26
CA ALA A 438 -12.24 29.50 -17.17
C ALA A 438 -12.32 28.10 -17.79
N ARG A 439 -11.20 27.52 -18.22
CA ARG A 439 -11.12 26.13 -18.71
C ARG A 439 -11.54 25.10 -17.66
N LEU A 440 -11.30 25.38 -16.38
CA LEU A 440 -11.74 24.55 -15.26
C LEU A 440 -13.22 24.77 -14.87
N GLY A 441 -13.96 25.58 -15.62
CA GLY A 441 -15.38 25.84 -15.41
C GLY A 441 -15.67 26.95 -14.39
N CYS A 442 -14.66 27.67 -13.91
CA CYS A 442 -14.87 28.83 -13.05
C CYS A 442 -15.31 30.05 -13.85
N ASN A 443 -16.21 30.85 -13.28
CA ASN A 443 -16.56 32.15 -13.85
C ASN A 443 -15.73 33.25 -13.18
N VAL A 444 -14.82 33.84 -13.95
CA VAL A 444 -13.86 34.83 -13.47
C VAL A 444 -14.37 36.25 -13.81
N ARG A 445 -14.46 37.12 -12.81
CA ARG A 445 -14.77 38.52 -12.96
C ARG A 445 -13.60 39.37 -12.53
N ASP A 446 -13.04 40.14 -13.47
CA ASP A 446 -12.00 41.13 -13.20
C ASP A 446 -12.58 42.29 -12.38
N CYS A 447 -11.93 42.65 -11.30
CA CYS A 447 -12.24 43.77 -10.40
C CYS A 447 -11.06 44.76 -10.26
N GLY A 448 -10.14 44.79 -11.23
CA GLY A 448 -8.94 45.63 -11.27
C GLY A 448 -7.69 44.89 -10.75
N ASP A 449 -7.36 45.03 -9.47
CA ASP A 449 -6.18 44.35 -8.89
C ASP A 449 -6.46 42.88 -8.49
N ASP A 450 -7.73 42.51 -8.40
CA ASP A 450 -8.18 41.19 -7.91
C ASP A 450 -9.22 40.56 -8.86
N PHE A 451 -9.33 39.22 -8.82
CA PHE A 451 -10.42 38.48 -9.45
C PHE A 451 -11.45 38.03 -8.41
N LEU A 452 -12.71 38.12 -8.77
CA LEU A 452 -13.81 37.42 -8.11
C LEU A 452 -14.12 36.15 -8.92
N VAL A 453 -13.84 34.99 -8.34
CA VAL A 453 -13.97 33.69 -9.00
C VAL A 453 -15.19 32.98 -8.45
N SER A 454 -16.23 32.80 -9.27
CA SER A 454 -17.38 31.97 -8.93
C SER A 454 -17.02 30.51 -9.22
N VAL A 455 -17.02 29.68 -8.18
CA VAL A 455 -16.64 28.27 -8.24
C VAL A 455 -17.84 27.42 -8.67
N PRO A 456 -17.70 26.52 -9.66
CA PRO A 456 -18.79 25.62 -10.07
C PRO A 456 -19.12 24.60 -8.95
N SER A 457 -20.38 24.15 -8.90
CA SER A 457 -20.90 23.26 -7.83
C SER A 457 -20.16 21.94 -7.71
N PHE A 458 -19.63 21.42 -8.83
CA PHE A 458 -18.86 20.17 -8.85
C PHE A 458 -17.44 20.28 -8.26
N ARG A 459 -16.87 21.51 -8.12
CA ARG A 459 -15.56 21.77 -7.52
C ARG A 459 -15.73 22.14 -6.04
N ARG A 460 -16.04 21.15 -5.23
CA ARG A 460 -16.27 21.34 -3.79
C ARG A 460 -14.98 21.60 -2.99
N ASP A 461 -13.84 21.27 -3.56
CA ASP A 461 -12.49 21.46 -3.04
C ASP A 461 -12.02 22.93 -3.09
N LEU A 462 -12.56 23.75 -3.99
CA LEU A 462 -12.15 25.14 -4.16
C LEU A 462 -12.88 26.05 -3.16
N GLU A 463 -12.31 26.23 -1.97
CA GLU A 463 -12.90 27.00 -0.88
C GLU A 463 -12.17 28.31 -0.58
N ARG A 464 -10.87 28.34 -0.84
CA ARG A 464 -9.97 29.42 -0.45
C ARG A 464 -9.15 29.90 -1.63
N GLU A 465 -8.54 31.07 -1.49
CA GLU A 465 -7.62 31.65 -2.48
C GLU A 465 -6.49 30.68 -2.86
N VAL A 466 -5.93 29.96 -1.88
CA VAL A 466 -4.82 29.03 -2.13
C VAL A 466 -5.23 27.85 -3.00
N ASP A 467 -6.50 27.44 -2.93
CA ASP A 467 -7.01 26.34 -3.75
C ASP A 467 -7.09 26.78 -5.23
N LEU A 468 -7.42 28.04 -5.51
CA LEU A 468 -7.36 28.62 -6.87
C LEU A 468 -5.91 28.79 -7.36
N ILE A 469 -4.98 29.14 -6.46
CA ILE A 469 -3.56 29.25 -6.80
C ILE A 469 -2.99 27.87 -7.18
N GLU A 470 -3.40 26.80 -6.49
CA GLU A 470 -3.06 25.44 -6.84
C GLU A 470 -3.55 25.09 -8.24
N GLU A 471 -4.79 25.42 -8.57
CA GLU A 471 -5.36 25.19 -9.90
C GLU A 471 -4.56 25.89 -11.02
N VAL A 472 -4.20 27.13 -10.78
CA VAL A 472 -3.36 27.88 -11.73
C VAL A 472 -1.99 27.21 -11.88
N GLY A 473 -1.35 26.84 -10.77
CA GLY A 473 -0.02 26.23 -10.78
C GLY A 473 0.02 24.86 -11.44
N ARG A 474 -0.97 23.99 -11.18
CA ARG A 474 -1.01 22.63 -11.74
C ARG A 474 -1.30 22.63 -13.26
N ILE A 475 -2.18 23.50 -13.74
CA ILE A 475 -2.50 23.59 -15.18
C ILE A 475 -1.40 24.34 -15.95
N HIS A 476 -0.80 25.40 -15.37
CA HIS A 476 0.40 26.00 -15.93
C HIS A 476 1.55 24.98 -16.08
N GLY A 477 1.60 24.02 -15.20
CA GLY A 477 2.60 22.93 -15.16
C GLY A 477 3.71 23.22 -14.16
N VAL A 478 3.81 22.36 -13.16
CA VAL A 478 4.84 22.47 -12.11
C VAL A 478 6.27 22.47 -12.69
N GLY A 479 6.49 21.80 -13.83
CA GLY A 479 7.76 21.80 -14.55
C GLY A 479 8.19 23.18 -15.09
N ASN A 480 7.26 24.11 -15.28
CA ASN A 480 7.52 25.48 -15.76
C ASN A 480 7.89 26.42 -14.59
N ILE A 481 7.69 26.00 -13.34
CA ILE A 481 8.03 26.78 -12.16
C ILE A 481 9.55 26.66 -11.90
N PRO A 482 10.27 27.80 -11.76
CA PRO A 482 11.71 27.77 -11.58
C PRO A 482 12.11 27.14 -10.24
N SER A 483 13.04 26.20 -10.27
CA SER A 483 13.63 25.62 -9.07
C SER A 483 14.53 26.64 -8.38
N THR A 484 14.22 27.00 -7.15
CA THR A 484 15.04 27.90 -6.33
C THR A 484 15.51 27.20 -5.06
N LEU A 485 16.70 27.58 -4.59
CA LEU A 485 17.16 27.11 -3.29
C LEU A 485 16.43 27.86 -2.18
N PRO A 486 15.95 27.18 -1.13
CA PRO A 486 15.39 27.85 0.03
C PRO A 486 16.39 28.85 0.60
N PRO A 487 16.00 30.09 0.94
CA PRO A 487 16.88 31.03 1.58
C PRO A 487 17.38 30.48 2.91
N GLN A 488 18.63 30.11 2.97
CA GLN A 488 19.25 29.62 4.20
C GLN A 488 19.35 30.76 5.22
N ARG A 489 18.42 30.81 6.15
CA ARG A 489 18.65 31.57 7.39
C ARG A 489 19.66 30.78 8.22
N SER A 490 20.97 31.15 8.09
CA SER A 490 22.08 30.83 9.00
C SER A 490 21.97 29.54 9.87
N GLY A 491 21.47 28.47 9.34
CA GLY A 491 21.52 27.16 9.98
C GLY A 491 22.84 26.49 9.59
N ARG A 492 23.73 26.28 10.55
CA ARG A 492 24.83 25.35 10.34
C ARG A 492 24.25 23.95 10.20
N GLY A 493 24.19 23.46 8.95
CA GLY A 493 23.89 22.07 8.71
C GLY A 493 24.95 21.20 9.42
N GLY A 494 24.52 20.15 10.08
CA GLY A 494 25.40 19.20 10.74
C GLY A 494 24.62 18.09 11.43
N LEU A 495 25.31 16.99 11.67
CA LEU A 495 24.74 15.88 12.43
C LEU A 495 24.69 16.24 13.91
N SER A 496 23.62 15.83 14.60
CA SER A 496 23.59 15.86 16.06
C SER A 496 24.67 14.96 16.67
N PRO A 497 25.06 15.16 17.93
CA PRO A 497 26.00 14.26 18.61
C PRO A 497 25.57 12.78 18.55
N GLU A 498 24.28 12.54 18.71
CA GLU A 498 23.68 11.21 18.62
C GLU A 498 23.81 10.60 17.21
N GLN A 499 23.48 11.38 16.16
CA GLN A 499 23.63 10.94 14.78
C GLN A 499 25.09 10.64 14.42
N ARG A 500 26.04 11.48 14.90
CA ARG A 500 27.48 11.20 14.75
C ARG A 500 27.92 9.94 15.47
N GLY A 501 27.39 9.73 16.69
CA GLY A 501 27.65 8.52 17.45
C GLY A 501 27.13 7.26 16.75
N THR A 502 25.90 7.32 16.23
CA THR A 502 25.29 6.19 15.47
C THR A 502 26.12 5.84 14.25
N ARG A 503 26.52 6.83 13.43
CA ARG A 503 27.37 6.61 12.26
C ARG A 503 28.74 6.05 12.62
N LEU A 504 29.32 6.51 13.72
CA LEU A 504 30.60 5.95 14.20
C LEU A 504 30.46 4.48 14.61
N VAL A 505 29.35 4.10 15.26
CA VAL A 505 29.04 2.70 15.57
C VAL A 505 28.94 1.86 14.29
N GLU A 506 28.25 2.39 13.27
CA GLU A 506 28.14 1.74 11.95
C GLU A 506 29.53 1.54 11.32
N ASP A 507 30.31 2.60 11.23
CA ASP A 507 31.64 2.58 10.61
C ASP A 507 32.60 1.61 11.35
N LEU A 508 32.53 1.55 12.68
CA LEU A 508 33.36 0.64 13.50
C LEU A 508 32.98 -0.83 13.26
N LEU A 509 31.69 -1.17 13.19
CA LEU A 509 31.24 -2.53 12.94
C LEU A 509 31.49 -2.98 11.49
N VAL A 510 31.26 -2.08 10.51
CA VAL A 510 31.61 -2.35 9.11
C VAL A 510 33.15 -2.50 8.98
N GLY A 511 33.93 -1.62 9.62
CA GLY A 511 35.40 -1.71 9.64
C GLY A 511 35.94 -2.97 10.35
N ALA A 512 35.14 -3.56 11.22
CA ALA A 512 35.43 -4.86 11.84
C ALA A 512 35.04 -6.07 10.96
N GLY A 513 34.39 -5.84 9.80
CA GLY A 513 34.05 -6.89 8.85
C GLY A 513 32.63 -7.42 8.96
N LEU A 514 31.72 -6.67 9.60
CA LEU A 514 30.30 -7.05 9.66
C LEU A 514 29.48 -6.28 8.60
N SER A 515 28.43 -6.92 8.11
CA SER A 515 27.45 -6.32 7.19
C SER A 515 26.22 -5.84 7.96
N GLN A 516 25.78 -4.62 7.69
CA GLN A 516 24.56 -4.09 8.28
C GLN A 516 23.33 -4.77 7.67
N VAL A 517 22.39 -5.14 8.52
CA VAL A 517 21.08 -5.65 8.11
C VAL A 517 19.98 -4.82 8.77
N ILE A 518 18.81 -4.80 8.13
CA ILE A 518 17.61 -4.17 8.67
C ILE A 518 16.54 -5.26 8.70
N THR A 519 16.12 -5.63 9.90
CA THR A 519 15.08 -6.64 10.10
C THR A 519 13.75 -6.00 10.47
N TYR A 520 12.65 -6.75 10.30
CA TYR A 520 11.32 -6.23 10.63
C TYR A 520 11.20 -5.91 12.12
N SER A 521 10.52 -4.80 12.42
CA SER A 521 10.15 -4.44 13.80
C SER A 521 9.02 -5.30 14.36
N PHE A 522 8.40 -6.12 13.54
CA PHE A 522 7.35 -7.06 13.90
C PHE A 522 7.91 -8.47 14.04
N GLY A 523 7.31 -9.25 14.92
CA GLY A 523 7.69 -10.64 15.14
C GLY A 523 6.51 -11.53 15.51
N ASP A 524 6.80 -12.82 15.57
CA ASP A 524 5.90 -13.88 15.99
C ASP A 524 5.91 -13.97 17.54
N GLU A 525 4.80 -14.31 18.15
CA GLU A 525 4.70 -14.56 19.59
C GLU A 525 5.65 -15.67 20.07
N LYS A 526 5.96 -16.64 19.20
CA LYS A 526 6.81 -17.79 19.51
C LYS A 526 8.30 -17.47 19.66
N TRP A 527 8.77 -16.29 19.21
CA TRP A 527 10.20 -15.98 19.27
C TRP A 527 10.74 -15.96 20.72
N SER A 528 9.91 -15.59 21.69
CA SER A 528 10.29 -15.62 23.11
C SER A 528 10.50 -17.05 23.64
N ASP A 529 9.73 -18.02 23.14
CA ASP A 529 9.88 -19.44 23.44
C ASP A 529 11.10 -20.03 22.72
N ARG A 530 11.30 -19.68 21.44
CA ARG A 530 12.50 -20.05 20.67
C ARG A 530 13.79 -19.58 21.35
N LEU A 531 13.77 -18.38 21.97
CA LEU A 531 14.88 -17.85 22.78
C LEU A 531 14.92 -18.44 24.19
N ARG A 532 13.98 -19.30 24.58
CA ARG A 532 13.92 -19.94 25.88
C ARG A 532 13.82 -18.95 27.04
N LEU A 533 13.23 -17.79 26.83
CA LEU A 533 13.02 -16.80 27.87
C LEU A 533 12.10 -17.37 28.96
N GLU A 534 12.42 -17.09 30.23
CA GLU A 534 11.59 -17.50 31.36
C GLU A 534 10.20 -16.84 31.29
N PRO A 535 9.14 -17.48 31.76
CA PRO A 535 7.79 -16.94 31.76
C PRO A 535 7.66 -15.54 32.43
N SER A 536 8.52 -15.25 33.41
CA SER A 536 8.59 -13.98 34.13
C SER A 536 9.44 -12.91 33.44
N ASP A 537 10.14 -13.24 32.36
CA ASP A 537 11.04 -12.31 31.67
C ASP A 537 10.25 -11.12 31.07
N ALA A 538 10.71 -9.92 31.37
CA ALA A 538 10.06 -8.69 30.92
C ALA A 538 10.03 -8.57 29.38
N ARG A 539 10.98 -9.19 28.68
CA ARG A 539 11.07 -9.18 27.20
C ARG A 539 9.95 -9.98 26.54
N ARG A 540 9.25 -10.86 27.28
CA ARG A 540 8.03 -11.54 26.80
C ARG A 540 6.83 -10.60 26.69
N LYS A 541 6.84 -9.49 27.41
CA LYS A 541 5.76 -8.50 27.35
C LYS A 541 5.93 -7.63 26.10
N ALA A 542 5.52 -8.15 24.97
CA ALA A 542 5.58 -7.44 23.70
C ALA A 542 4.28 -6.65 23.43
N VAL A 543 4.39 -5.54 22.72
CA VAL A 543 3.24 -4.76 22.27
C VAL A 543 2.58 -5.47 21.10
N ARG A 544 1.29 -5.77 21.20
CA ARG A 544 0.52 -6.41 20.15
C ARG A 544 -0.01 -5.39 19.14
N VAL A 545 0.14 -5.70 17.85
CA VAL A 545 -0.44 -4.90 16.75
C VAL A 545 -1.94 -5.19 16.66
N ALA A 546 -2.77 -4.14 16.54
CA ALA A 546 -4.24 -4.28 16.50
C ALA A 546 -4.75 -5.01 15.25
N ASN A 547 -4.11 -4.76 14.10
CA ASN A 547 -4.48 -5.30 12.79
C ASN A 547 -3.25 -5.86 12.05
N PRO A 548 -2.63 -6.97 12.54
CA PRO A 548 -1.43 -7.51 11.93
C PRO A 548 -1.72 -8.08 10.53
N LEU A 549 -0.74 -7.99 9.64
CA LEU A 549 -0.83 -8.58 8.29
C LEU A 549 -0.87 -10.12 8.33
N SER A 550 -0.15 -10.71 9.30
CA SER A 550 -0.11 -12.16 9.54
C SER A 550 0.14 -12.45 11.01
N GLY A 551 -0.08 -13.69 11.45
CA GLY A 551 0.25 -14.14 12.80
C GLY A 551 1.75 -14.03 13.14
N ASP A 552 2.62 -14.17 12.13
CA ASP A 552 4.07 -14.06 12.28
C ASP A 552 4.55 -12.61 12.46
N GLN A 553 3.67 -11.62 12.31
CA GLN A 553 3.96 -10.19 12.43
C GLN A 553 3.02 -9.49 13.42
N ALA A 554 2.56 -10.21 14.43
CA ALA A 554 1.53 -9.73 15.36
C ALA A 554 2.06 -8.93 16.56
N PHE A 555 3.37 -8.96 16.83
CA PHE A 555 3.98 -8.33 18.00
C PHE A 555 5.18 -7.46 17.61
N MET A 556 5.35 -6.35 18.32
CA MET A 556 6.54 -5.51 18.18
C MET A 556 7.72 -6.18 18.89
N ARG A 557 8.91 -6.16 18.26
CA ARG A 557 10.13 -6.76 18.81
C ARG A 557 10.60 -6.08 20.10
N THR A 558 11.02 -6.88 21.08
CA THR A 558 11.65 -6.39 22.31
C THR A 558 13.17 -6.63 22.34
N MET A 559 13.71 -7.32 21.33
CA MET A 559 15.13 -7.61 21.10
C MET A 559 15.43 -7.60 19.60
N LEU A 560 16.70 -7.35 19.24
CA LEU A 560 17.17 -7.47 17.84
C LEU A 560 17.57 -8.91 17.51
N LEU A 561 17.98 -9.68 18.51
CA LEU A 561 18.51 -11.05 18.35
C LEU A 561 17.61 -11.96 17.50
N PRO A 562 16.29 -12.05 17.68
CA PRO A 562 15.43 -12.91 16.85
C PRO A 562 15.56 -12.63 15.36
N GLY A 563 15.52 -11.37 14.95
CA GLY A 563 15.65 -10.98 13.56
C GLY A 563 17.03 -11.29 12.97
N LEU A 564 18.09 -11.13 13.77
CA LEU A 564 19.46 -11.51 13.38
C LEU A 564 19.60 -13.03 13.19
N LEU A 565 19.01 -13.84 14.10
CA LEU A 565 19.02 -15.29 13.98
C LEU A 565 18.21 -15.77 12.77
N GLU A 566 17.04 -15.19 12.49
CA GLU A 566 16.25 -15.50 11.30
C GLU A 566 17.00 -15.15 10.01
N THR A 567 17.68 -14.00 10.00
CA THR A 567 18.53 -13.59 8.88
C THR A 567 19.66 -14.57 8.66
N ALA A 568 20.31 -15.01 9.73
CA ALA A 568 21.36 -16.01 9.66
C ALA A 568 20.83 -17.36 9.12
N GLY A 569 19.69 -17.85 9.59
CA GLY A 569 19.06 -19.06 9.09
C GLY A 569 18.76 -19.01 7.59
N LYS A 570 18.23 -17.89 7.10
CA LYS A 570 17.99 -17.66 5.66
C LYS A 570 19.29 -17.71 4.84
N ASN A 571 20.37 -17.12 5.35
CA ASN A 571 21.67 -17.13 4.66
C ASN A 571 22.28 -18.55 4.64
N VAL A 572 22.18 -19.30 5.73
CA VAL A 572 22.62 -20.71 5.77
C VAL A 572 21.83 -21.56 4.76
N ALA A 573 20.53 -21.33 4.63
CA ALA A 573 19.71 -22.03 3.63
C ALA A 573 20.17 -21.77 2.18
N THR A 574 20.83 -20.63 1.92
CA THR A 574 21.47 -20.32 0.63
C THR A 574 22.94 -20.71 0.56
N ARG A 575 23.43 -21.53 1.51
CA ARG A 575 24.78 -22.07 1.61
C ARG A 575 25.86 -21.05 1.96
N GLU A 576 25.50 -19.92 2.59
CA GLU A 576 26.48 -19.03 3.19
C GLU A 576 26.98 -19.64 4.51
N GLU A 577 28.28 -19.88 4.63
CA GLU A 577 28.89 -20.56 5.80
C GLU A 577 29.41 -19.59 6.86
N ARG A 578 29.58 -18.30 6.48
CA ARG A 578 30.15 -17.26 7.35
C ARG A 578 29.22 -16.06 7.37
N ILE A 579 28.54 -15.85 8.46
CA ILE A 579 27.53 -14.82 8.60
C ILE A 579 27.98 -13.86 9.69
N HIS A 580 28.38 -12.65 9.28
CA HIS A 580 28.83 -11.56 10.14
C HIS A 580 27.93 -10.38 9.90
N ILE A 581 26.92 -10.21 10.75
CA ILE A 581 25.87 -9.19 10.55
C ILE A 581 25.66 -8.37 11.82
N PHE A 582 25.20 -7.13 11.64
CA PHE A 582 24.77 -6.28 12.74
C PHE A 582 23.54 -5.45 12.35
N GLU A 583 22.82 -4.97 13.34
CA GLU A 583 21.70 -4.06 13.18
C GLU A 583 21.75 -2.97 14.26
N ILE A 584 21.45 -1.73 13.89
CA ILE A 584 21.10 -0.66 14.81
C ILE A 584 19.63 -0.39 14.62
N GLY A 585 18.80 -0.79 15.60
CA GLY A 585 17.36 -0.77 15.47
C GLY A 585 16.66 -0.41 16.78
N ARG A 586 15.35 -0.15 16.68
CA ARG A 586 14.52 0.12 17.86
C ARG A 586 13.87 -1.17 18.35
N THR A 587 13.72 -1.26 19.66
CA THR A 587 12.94 -2.27 20.38
C THR A 587 11.81 -1.57 21.14
N PHE A 588 10.69 -2.25 21.35
CA PHE A 588 9.45 -1.65 21.83
C PHE A 588 8.98 -2.35 23.10
N HIS A 589 8.80 -1.60 24.15
CA HIS A 589 8.44 -2.14 25.46
C HIS A 589 7.16 -1.48 25.99
N PRO A 590 6.22 -2.23 26.60
CA PRO A 590 5.03 -1.61 27.18
C PRO A 590 5.40 -0.60 28.29
N SER A 591 4.92 0.63 28.19
CA SER A 591 5.18 1.69 29.16
C SER A 591 4.08 1.88 30.17
N GLY A 592 2.90 1.25 29.96
CA GLY A 592 1.65 1.56 30.68
C GLY A 592 0.93 2.81 30.19
N GLY A 593 1.51 3.57 29.26
CA GLY A 593 0.89 4.70 28.55
C GLY A 593 0.28 4.30 27.21
N VAL A 594 -0.11 5.31 26.42
CA VAL A 594 -0.66 5.11 25.04
C VAL A 594 0.41 4.64 24.06
N LEU A 595 1.63 5.13 24.19
CA LEU A 595 2.76 4.77 23.34
C LEU A 595 3.73 3.87 24.11
N PRO A 596 4.39 2.91 23.43
CA PRO A 596 5.43 2.08 24.05
C PRO A 596 6.71 2.88 24.32
N ASP A 597 7.55 2.37 25.23
CA ASP A 597 8.94 2.83 25.37
C ASP A 597 9.75 2.28 24.21
N GLU A 598 10.32 3.16 23.40
CA GLU A 598 11.21 2.81 22.30
C GLU A 598 12.67 2.96 22.75
N LYS A 599 13.45 1.88 22.60
CA LYS A 599 14.88 1.88 22.93
C LYS A 599 15.70 1.56 21.71
N ARG A 600 16.70 2.38 21.42
CA ARG A 600 17.64 2.10 20.35
C ARG A 600 18.69 1.11 20.84
N ARG A 601 18.86 0.01 20.09
CA ARG A 601 19.81 -1.05 20.35
C ARG A 601 20.82 -1.16 19.21
N VAL A 602 22.02 -1.60 19.54
CA VAL A 602 22.96 -2.16 18.57
C VAL A 602 23.14 -3.62 18.90
N GLY A 603 22.91 -4.49 17.92
CA GLY A 603 23.10 -5.92 18.04
C GLY A 603 23.95 -6.46 16.90
N PHE A 604 24.77 -7.45 17.16
CA PHE A 604 25.49 -8.18 16.11
C PHE A 604 25.41 -9.68 16.34
N LEU A 605 25.54 -10.43 15.26
CA LEU A 605 25.62 -11.88 15.23
C LEU A 605 26.74 -12.32 14.31
N VAL A 606 27.60 -13.22 14.83
CA VAL A 606 28.63 -13.89 14.05
C VAL A 606 28.36 -15.38 14.12
N ALA A 607 28.13 -16.02 12.97
CA ALA A 607 27.92 -17.46 12.88
C ALA A 607 28.85 -18.10 11.85
N GLY A 608 29.33 -19.30 12.13
CA GLY A 608 30.37 -19.97 11.34
C GLY A 608 31.78 -19.56 11.78
N ALA A 609 32.77 -19.68 10.93
CA ALA A 609 34.14 -19.27 11.23
C ALA A 609 34.31 -17.75 11.13
N TRP A 610 35.04 -17.14 12.09
CA TRP A 610 35.39 -15.73 12.00
C TRP A 610 36.34 -15.44 10.81
N GLU A 611 37.42 -16.26 10.72
CA GLU A 611 38.26 -16.31 9.52
C GLU A 611 38.31 -17.76 9.00
N GLY A 612 38.19 -17.92 7.70
CA GLY A 612 38.37 -19.23 7.06
C GLY A 612 39.84 -19.63 7.00
N ASP A 613 40.09 -20.91 6.85
CA ASP A 613 41.40 -21.44 6.58
C ASP A 613 41.97 -20.85 5.29
N SER A 614 43.26 -20.52 5.33
CA SER A 614 43.98 -20.07 4.13
C SER A 614 45.26 -20.94 3.96
N TRP A 615 45.92 -20.82 2.82
CA TRP A 615 47.15 -21.52 2.54
C TRP A 615 48.30 -21.13 3.50
N SER A 616 48.20 -19.96 4.12
CA SER A 616 49.29 -19.38 4.95
C SER A 616 48.99 -19.42 6.46
N LYS A 617 47.72 -19.56 6.86
CA LYS A 617 47.34 -19.62 8.30
C LYS A 617 46.05 -20.42 8.50
N ALA A 618 45.94 -21.03 9.68
CA ALA A 618 44.67 -21.60 10.14
C ALA A 618 43.64 -20.51 10.38
N GLY A 619 42.39 -20.83 10.09
CA GLY A 619 41.27 -19.93 10.36
C GLY A 619 41.05 -19.70 11.85
N ILE A 620 40.23 -18.66 12.13
CA ILE A 620 39.82 -18.37 13.51
C ILE A 620 38.39 -18.88 13.69
N VAL A 621 38.27 -19.80 14.66
CA VAL A 621 36.96 -20.33 15.06
C VAL A 621 36.21 -19.25 15.83
N THR A 622 34.91 -19.10 15.51
CA THR A 622 34.03 -18.21 16.26
C THR A 622 33.77 -18.75 17.66
N ASP A 623 34.07 -17.94 18.66
CA ASP A 623 33.85 -18.25 20.07
C ASP A 623 33.44 -16.99 20.86
N PHE A 624 33.25 -17.15 22.17
CA PHE A 624 32.93 -16.03 23.07
C PHE A 624 33.91 -14.86 22.94
N PHE A 625 35.21 -15.12 22.74
CA PHE A 625 36.22 -14.06 22.67
C PHE A 625 36.14 -13.25 21.40
N VAL A 626 35.63 -13.80 20.29
CA VAL A 626 35.33 -13.04 19.07
C VAL A 626 34.24 -11.99 19.35
N ALA A 627 33.14 -12.38 19.98
CA ALA A 627 32.07 -11.45 20.33
C ALA A 627 32.54 -10.41 21.37
N LYS A 628 33.28 -10.84 22.39
CA LYS A 628 33.86 -9.94 23.39
C LYS A 628 34.79 -8.93 22.73
N GLY A 629 35.69 -9.38 21.87
CA GLY A 629 36.66 -8.53 21.16
C GLY A 629 35.97 -7.51 20.23
N LEU A 630 34.88 -7.90 19.54
CA LEU A 630 34.06 -6.97 18.76
C LEU A 630 33.40 -5.90 19.65
N THR A 631 32.91 -6.31 20.82
CA THR A 631 32.30 -5.38 21.79
C THR A 631 33.34 -4.42 22.37
N GLU A 632 34.56 -4.94 22.70
CA GLU A 632 35.69 -4.12 23.17
C GLU A 632 36.17 -3.15 22.08
N ARG A 633 36.27 -3.62 20.83
CA ARG A 633 36.65 -2.77 19.69
C ARG A 633 35.66 -1.64 19.46
N LEU A 634 34.35 -1.93 19.60
CA LEU A 634 33.31 -0.90 19.50
C LEU A 634 33.45 0.14 20.60
N ALA A 635 33.67 -0.31 21.84
CA ALA A 635 33.85 0.57 23.00
C ALA A 635 35.13 1.42 22.88
N GLU A 636 36.24 0.81 22.46
CA GLU A 636 37.52 1.49 22.21
C GLU A 636 37.38 2.58 21.16
N GLY A 637 36.73 2.27 20.03
CA GLY A 637 36.48 3.22 18.95
C GLY A 637 35.57 4.39 19.36
N LEU A 638 34.71 4.19 20.34
CA LEU A 638 33.89 5.23 20.95
C LEU A 638 34.59 5.98 22.09
N GLY A 639 35.76 5.51 22.55
CA GLY A 639 36.46 6.06 23.71
C GLY A 639 35.77 5.73 25.05
N VAL A 640 35.09 4.59 25.16
CA VAL A 640 34.31 4.17 26.32
C VAL A 640 34.94 2.93 26.98
N GLY A 641 35.07 2.92 28.30
CA GLY A 641 35.42 1.71 29.04
C GLY A 641 34.21 0.80 29.24
N LEU A 642 34.40 -0.50 29.18
CA LEU A 642 33.38 -1.49 29.50
C LEU A 642 33.90 -2.53 30.52
N ASN A 643 33.00 -3.02 31.34
CA ASN A 643 33.21 -4.14 32.25
C ASN A 643 32.38 -5.34 31.81
N PHE A 644 32.89 -6.54 32.04
CA PHE A 644 32.22 -7.81 31.70
C PHE A 644 32.10 -8.66 32.96
N ARG A 645 30.87 -9.10 33.27
CA ARG A 645 30.58 -10.01 34.36
C ARG A 645 29.90 -11.27 33.85
N PRO A 646 30.15 -12.44 34.39
CA PRO A 646 29.44 -13.66 34.02
C PRO A 646 27.92 -13.45 34.04
N ALA A 647 27.23 -13.89 33.01
CA ALA A 647 25.77 -13.76 32.88
C ALA A 647 25.10 -15.14 32.77
N THR A 648 23.80 -15.16 33.08
CA THR A 648 22.94 -16.35 32.97
C THR A 648 21.72 -16.09 32.12
N GLU A 649 21.92 -15.67 30.87
CA GLU A 649 20.82 -15.49 29.90
C GLU A 649 20.45 -16.86 29.33
N HIS A 650 19.16 -17.22 29.33
CA HIS A 650 18.67 -18.53 28.88
C HIS A 650 18.89 -18.84 27.40
N PHE A 651 19.02 -17.80 26.57
CA PHE A 651 19.35 -17.93 25.14
C PHE A 651 20.86 -17.98 24.86
N LEU A 652 21.70 -17.81 25.87
CA LEU A 652 23.15 -17.91 25.77
C LEU A 652 23.67 -19.20 26.40
N HIS A 653 24.87 -19.59 26.00
CA HIS A 653 25.59 -20.72 26.61
C HIS A 653 25.99 -20.33 28.05
N PRO A 654 25.64 -21.14 29.08
CA PRO A 654 25.79 -20.76 30.48
C PRO A 654 27.22 -20.52 30.94
N GLY A 655 28.20 -21.11 30.26
CA GLY A 655 29.64 -20.93 30.58
C GLY A 655 30.37 -19.96 29.67
N LYS A 656 29.67 -19.31 28.68
CA LYS A 656 30.31 -18.48 27.66
C LYS A 656 29.43 -17.24 27.39
N SER A 657 29.08 -16.52 28.49
CA SER A 657 28.23 -15.33 28.41
C SER A 657 28.59 -14.32 29.47
N ALA A 658 28.39 -13.05 29.17
CA ALA A 658 28.65 -11.96 30.08
C ALA A 658 27.59 -10.85 29.94
N THR A 659 27.27 -10.22 31.07
CA THR A 659 26.64 -8.90 31.10
C THR A 659 27.71 -7.86 30.78
N VAL A 660 27.37 -6.91 29.93
CA VAL A 660 28.22 -5.76 29.61
C VAL A 660 27.76 -4.57 30.44
N GLU A 661 28.68 -4.01 31.22
CA GLU A 661 28.43 -2.89 32.14
C GLU A 661 29.30 -1.69 31.77
N ASP A 662 28.75 -0.48 32.03
CA ASP A 662 29.53 0.75 31.93
C ASP A 662 30.55 0.86 33.11
N PRO A 663 31.43 1.86 33.10
CA PRO A 663 32.43 2.01 34.19
C PRO A 663 31.83 2.21 35.59
N SER A 664 30.56 2.62 35.68
CA SER A 664 29.84 2.76 36.96
C SER A 664 29.22 1.44 37.47
N GLY A 665 29.26 0.40 36.66
CA GLY A 665 28.64 -0.90 36.98
C GLY A 665 27.18 -1.00 36.54
N ARG A 666 26.65 -0.07 35.73
CA ARG A 666 25.30 -0.12 35.18
C ARG A 666 25.26 -1.05 33.96
N PRO A 667 24.35 -2.05 33.93
CA PRO A 667 24.20 -2.92 32.77
C PRO A 667 23.75 -2.12 31.52
N ILE A 668 24.46 -2.32 30.41
CA ILE A 668 24.13 -1.72 29.10
C ILE A 668 23.77 -2.78 28.06
N GLY A 669 23.99 -4.06 28.34
CA GLY A 669 23.67 -5.16 27.43
C GLY A 669 24.27 -6.47 27.84
N TRP A 670 24.38 -7.36 26.86
CA TRP A 670 24.91 -8.70 27.01
C TRP A 670 25.78 -9.12 25.81
N VAL A 671 26.67 -10.10 26.02
CA VAL A 671 27.48 -10.71 24.97
C VAL A 671 27.65 -12.20 25.28
N GLY A 672 27.62 -13.07 24.27
CA GLY A 672 27.84 -14.48 24.52
C GLY A 672 27.71 -15.38 23.30
N GLU A 673 28.02 -16.67 23.53
CA GLU A 673 27.73 -17.74 22.57
C GLU A 673 26.25 -18.12 22.68
N ILE A 674 25.58 -18.24 21.54
CA ILE A 674 24.17 -18.60 21.49
C ILE A 674 23.98 -20.05 21.93
N HIS A 675 22.95 -20.31 22.73
CA HIS A 675 22.66 -21.64 23.24
C HIS A 675 22.37 -22.63 22.09
N PRO A 676 22.94 -23.85 22.06
CA PRO A 676 22.73 -24.80 20.96
C PRO A 676 21.26 -25.13 20.65
N LEU A 677 20.41 -25.18 21.68
CA LEU A 677 18.97 -25.40 21.48
C LEU A 677 18.28 -24.20 20.80
N VAL A 678 18.75 -22.97 21.03
CA VAL A 678 18.25 -21.78 20.31
C VAL A 678 18.70 -21.86 18.86
N LEU A 679 19.94 -22.18 18.56
CA LEU A 679 20.44 -22.38 17.20
C LEU A 679 19.62 -23.43 16.43
N GLN A 680 19.17 -24.47 17.13
CA GLN A 680 18.31 -25.49 16.52
C GLN A 680 16.94 -24.94 16.08
N GLU A 681 16.34 -24.07 16.87
CA GLU A 681 15.05 -23.44 16.57
C GLU A 681 15.11 -22.45 15.38
N TYR A 682 16.30 -21.94 15.05
CA TYR A 682 16.54 -21.02 13.94
C TYR A 682 17.28 -21.67 12.76
N GLU A 683 17.25 -23.02 12.66
CA GLU A 683 17.87 -23.80 11.57
C GLU A 683 19.37 -23.63 11.41
N LEU A 684 20.05 -23.22 12.49
CA LEU A 684 21.52 -23.03 12.58
C LEU A 684 22.25 -24.22 13.22
N ARG A 685 21.65 -25.42 13.17
CA ARG A 685 22.19 -26.61 13.77
C ARG A 685 23.60 -26.96 13.27
N GLY A 686 24.51 -27.21 14.15
CA GLY A 686 25.91 -27.59 13.84
C GLY A 686 26.85 -26.41 13.64
N LEU A 687 26.36 -25.19 13.69
CA LEU A 687 27.18 -23.98 13.71
C LEU A 687 27.42 -23.48 15.14
N THR A 688 28.55 -22.83 15.35
CA THR A 688 28.77 -21.95 16.49
C THR A 688 28.35 -20.54 16.11
N ALA A 689 27.55 -19.89 16.94
CA ALA A 689 27.19 -18.49 16.76
C ALA A 689 27.37 -17.71 18.06
N VAL A 690 27.87 -16.50 17.94
CA VAL A 690 28.04 -15.56 19.05
C VAL A 690 27.32 -14.27 18.72
N ALA A 691 26.80 -13.58 19.75
CA ALA A 691 26.10 -12.34 19.58
C ALA A 691 26.30 -11.39 20.75
N ALA A 692 25.99 -10.12 20.52
CA ALA A 692 25.80 -9.11 21.55
C ALA A 692 24.62 -8.23 21.21
N GLU A 693 24.00 -7.66 22.22
CA GLU A 693 23.01 -6.60 22.08
C GLU A 693 23.21 -5.57 23.20
N LEU A 694 23.44 -4.32 22.83
CA LEU A 694 23.77 -3.22 23.73
C LEU A 694 22.77 -2.08 23.56
N ASP A 695 22.56 -1.32 24.62
CA ASP A 695 21.82 -0.07 24.61
C ASP A 695 22.65 1.00 23.86
N ALA A 696 22.25 1.32 22.65
CA ALA A 696 22.99 2.22 21.79
C ALA A 696 22.98 3.67 22.31
N GLU A 697 21.87 4.08 22.95
CA GLU A 697 21.75 5.44 23.49
C GLU A 697 22.67 5.64 24.69
N LEU A 698 22.69 4.63 25.59
CA LEU A 698 23.59 4.66 26.73
C LEU A 698 25.06 4.61 26.27
N LEU A 699 25.39 3.71 25.36
CA LEU A 699 26.76 3.55 24.84
C LEU A 699 27.27 4.81 24.16
N ILE A 700 26.47 5.44 23.29
CA ILE A 700 26.80 6.70 22.60
C ILE A 700 26.88 7.85 23.61
N GLY A 701 25.99 7.87 24.61
CA GLY A 701 25.99 8.89 25.67
C GLY A 701 27.22 8.87 26.59
N LEU A 702 27.91 7.74 26.69
CA LEU A 702 29.18 7.61 27.46
C LEU A 702 30.37 8.16 26.69
N ARG A 703 30.26 8.42 25.42
CA ARG A 703 31.35 8.92 24.59
C ARG A 703 31.81 10.30 25.06
N PRO A 704 33.12 10.52 25.23
CA PRO A 704 33.64 11.85 25.56
C PRO A 704 33.37 12.84 24.39
N GLU A 705 32.93 14.04 24.71
CA GLU A 705 32.68 15.08 23.69
C GLU A 705 33.91 15.39 22.88
N THR A 706 35.07 15.45 23.54
CA THR A 706 36.38 15.71 22.91
C THR A 706 37.39 14.71 23.46
N PRO A 707 38.09 13.95 22.59
CA PRO A 707 39.22 13.15 23.04
C PRO A 707 40.29 14.04 23.65
N MET A 708 40.76 13.70 24.86
CA MET A 708 41.85 14.41 25.47
C MET A 708 43.18 13.79 25.00
N PHE A 709 44.06 14.62 24.55
CA PHE A 709 45.43 14.20 24.21
C PHE A 709 46.17 13.86 25.50
N GLU A 710 46.77 12.68 25.54
CA GLU A 710 47.76 12.30 26.56
C GLU A 710 49.14 12.40 25.94
N ASP A 711 50.08 13.00 26.68
CA ASP A 711 51.43 13.17 26.19
C ASP A 711 52.17 11.82 26.04
N LEU A 712 52.92 11.70 24.96
CA LEU A 712 53.65 10.47 24.66
C LEU A 712 54.95 10.46 25.48
N SER A 713 55.06 9.51 26.40
CA SER A 713 56.32 9.34 27.13
C SER A 713 57.44 8.95 26.20
N THR A 714 58.56 9.68 26.28
CA THR A 714 59.80 9.43 25.52
C THR A 714 60.72 8.44 26.20
N PHE A 715 60.39 8.02 27.44
CA PHE A 715 61.20 7.08 28.22
C PHE A 715 60.84 5.63 27.87
N PRO A 716 61.84 4.73 27.78
CA PRO A 716 61.56 3.32 27.44
C PRO A 716 60.83 2.61 28.58
N PRO A 717 59.90 1.70 28.23
CA PRO A 717 59.25 0.88 29.20
C PRO A 717 60.16 -0.24 29.73
N VAL A 718 59.91 -0.73 30.92
CA VAL A 718 60.48 -1.95 31.46
C VAL A 718 59.41 -3.05 31.45
N GLU A 719 59.65 -4.10 30.70
CA GLU A 719 58.71 -5.24 30.62
C GLU A 719 59.09 -6.33 31.60
N GLN A 720 58.10 -6.92 32.28
CA GLN A 720 58.27 -8.10 33.11
C GLN A 720 57.09 -9.07 32.93
N ASP A 721 57.41 -10.35 32.83
CA ASP A 721 56.45 -11.43 32.76
C ASP A 721 56.20 -12.03 34.15
N LEU A 722 54.94 -12.26 34.49
CA LEU A 722 54.48 -12.90 35.71
C LEU A 722 53.58 -14.09 35.40
N ALA A 723 53.77 -15.20 36.12
CA ALA A 723 52.84 -16.32 36.10
C ALA A 723 52.13 -16.40 37.47
N LEU A 724 50.84 -16.10 37.51
CA LEU A 724 50.04 -16.11 38.72
C LEU A 724 49.09 -17.29 38.75
N VAL A 725 49.13 -18.08 39.86
CA VAL A 725 48.18 -19.16 40.11
C VAL A 725 47.01 -18.59 40.92
N VAL A 726 45.82 -18.73 40.39
CA VAL A 726 44.57 -18.22 40.97
C VAL A 726 43.49 -19.31 40.97
N ASP A 727 42.43 -19.10 41.71
CA ASP A 727 41.25 -19.99 41.62
C ASP A 727 40.72 -20.04 40.19
N ARG A 728 40.26 -21.21 39.74
CA ARG A 728 39.79 -21.44 38.38
C ARG A 728 38.63 -20.52 38.04
N ASP A 729 37.72 -20.33 38.99
CA ASP A 729 36.51 -19.54 38.78
C ASP A 729 36.72 -18.02 38.91
N LEU A 730 37.91 -17.59 39.38
CA LEU A 730 38.25 -16.18 39.53
C LEU A 730 38.40 -15.53 38.13
N PRO A 731 37.60 -14.48 37.80
CA PRO A 731 37.74 -13.77 36.53
C PRO A 731 39.12 -13.14 36.39
N ALA A 732 39.75 -13.31 35.23
CA ALA A 732 41.07 -12.70 34.98
C ALA A 732 41.05 -11.15 35.09
N ALA A 733 39.91 -10.51 34.81
CA ALA A 733 39.71 -9.07 34.97
C ALA A 733 39.94 -8.62 36.43
N GLU A 734 39.54 -9.41 37.42
CA GLU A 734 39.76 -9.06 38.83
C GLU A 734 41.24 -9.08 39.18
N VAL A 735 42.00 -10.04 38.64
CA VAL A 735 43.46 -10.11 38.79
C VAL A 735 44.14 -8.90 38.15
N VAL A 736 43.73 -8.55 36.92
CA VAL A 736 44.24 -7.37 36.19
C VAL A 736 43.88 -6.06 36.93
N ALA A 737 42.66 -5.95 37.44
CA ALA A 737 42.24 -4.77 38.22
C ALA A 737 43.08 -4.63 39.51
N ALA A 738 43.30 -5.75 40.25
CA ALA A 738 44.11 -5.75 41.45
C ALA A 738 45.58 -5.35 41.15
N LEU A 739 46.14 -5.85 40.03
CA LEU A 739 47.47 -5.47 39.56
C LEU A 739 47.55 -3.98 39.21
N ARG A 740 46.58 -3.43 38.50
CA ARG A 740 46.50 -2.01 38.13
C ARG A 740 46.43 -1.12 39.36
N VAL A 741 45.60 -1.45 40.33
CA VAL A 741 45.49 -0.69 41.58
C VAL A 741 46.82 -0.72 42.35
N ALA A 742 47.48 -1.86 42.44
CA ALA A 742 48.74 -2.00 43.16
C ALA A 742 49.92 -1.38 42.41
N GLY A 743 49.92 -1.38 41.08
CA GLY A 743 51.01 -0.83 40.25
C GLY A 743 50.91 0.67 40.09
N GLY A 744 49.76 1.28 40.36
CA GLY A 744 49.56 2.73 40.32
C GLY A 744 49.97 3.36 38.96
N GLY A 745 50.40 4.62 38.97
CA GLY A 745 50.72 5.35 37.78
C GLY A 745 51.97 4.92 37.01
N LEU A 746 52.78 4.00 37.58
CA LEU A 746 53.95 3.45 36.90
C LEU A 746 53.65 2.19 36.09
N LEU A 747 52.53 1.53 36.33
CA LEU A 747 52.09 0.38 35.54
C LEU A 747 51.31 0.86 34.32
N GLU A 748 51.95 0.90 33.17
CA GLU A 748 51.36 1.37 31.91
C GLU A 748 50.35 0.37 31.37
N SER A 749 50.69 -0.92 31.31
CA SER A 749 49.81 -1.97 30.77
C SER A 749 49.96 -3.33 31.46
N VAL A 750 48.89 -4.11 31.40
CA VAL A 750 48.87 -5.51 31.84
C VAL A 750 48.23 -6.31 30.69
N GLN A 751 48.96 -7.26 30.14
CA GLN A 751 48.51 -8.12 29.06
C GLN A 751 48.56 -9.58 29.48
N ILE A 752 47.45 -10.30 29.34
CA ILE A 752 47.45 -11.76 29.52
C ILE A 752 47.85 -12.36 28.17
N PHE A 753 48.91 -13.18 28.17
CA PHE A 753 49.38 -13.81 26.93
C PHE A 753 49.31 -15.33 26.94
N ASP A 754 49.10 -15.97 28.14
CA ASP A 754 48.87 -17.42 28.22
C ASP A 754 48.01 -17.78 29.42
N LEU A 755 47.22 -18.86 29.23
CA LEU A 755 46.41 -19.51 30.29
C LEU A 755 46.78 -21.00 30.35
N TYR A 756 47.22 -21.46 31.49
CA TYR A 756 47.57 -22.85 31.66
C TYR A 756 46.70 -23.53 32.74
N GLU A 757 46.05 -24.62 32.35
CA GLU A 757 45.31 -25.53 33.21
C GLU A 757 45.87 -26.95 33.00
N GLY A 758 46.70 -27.45 33.91
CA GLY A 758 47.30 -28.75 33.77
C GLY A 758 47.99 -29.23 35.02
N ASN A 759 48.70 -30.32 34.89
CA ASN A 759 49.31 -31.07 36.04
C ASN A 759 50.29 -30.25 36.87
N GLN A 760 50.78 -29.13 36.39
CA GLN A 760 51.74 -28.28 37.14
C GLN A 760 51.03 -27.20 37.95
N VAL A 761 49.67 -27.18 37.98
CA VAL A 761 48.88 -26.26 38.79
C VAL A 761 47.98 -27.07 39.71
N PRO A 762 47.79 -26.71 40.98
CA PRO A 762 46.91 -27.41 41.88
C PRO A 762 45.51 -27.62 41.36
N PRO A 763 44.82 -28.75 41.69
CA PRO A 763 43.43 -28.96 41.29
C PRO A 763 42.55 -27.76 41.71
N GLY A 764 41.65 -27.29 40.82
CA GLY A 764 40.78 -26.14 41.07
C GLY A 764 41.44 -24.76 40.87
N LYS A 765 42.69 -24.75 40.41
CA LYS A 765 43.44 -23.53 40.11
C LYS A 765 43.79 -23.43 38.62
N LYS A 766 44.08 -22.23 38.13
CA LYS A 766 44.63 -21.88 36.79
C LYS A 766 45.82 -20.97 36.94
N SER A 767 46.74 -21.04 35.99
CA SER A 767 47.89 -20.12 35.90
C SER A 767 47.65 -19.10 34.80
N LEU A 768 47.68 -17.83 35.12
CA LEU A 768 47.63 -16.69 34.17
C LEU A 768 49.06 -16.20 33.95
N ALA A 769 49.54 -16.22 32.72
CA ALA A 769 50.77 -15.58 32.36
C ALA A 769 50.49 -14.15 31.87
N LEU A 770 51.06 -13.18 32.53
CA LEU A 770 50.81 -11.76 32.35
C LEU A 770 52.12 -11.02 32.01
N ARG A 771 52.05 -10.16 31.01
CA ARG A 771 53.13 -9.19 30.71
C ARG A 771 52.73 -7.87 31.29
N LEU A 772 53.62 -7.30 32.09
CA LEU A 772 53.48 -5.99 32.73
C LEU A 772 54.46 -5.04 32.08
N SER A 773 54.00 -3.88 31.63
CA SER A 773 54.80 -2.79 31.14
C SER A 773 54.81 -1.65 32.16
N PHE A 774 56.00 -1.29 32.61
CA PHE A 774 56.19 -0.20 33.57
C PHE A 774 56.88 0.98 32.89
N ARG A 775 56.35 2.19 33.08
CA ARG A 775 56.88 3.40 32.49
C ARG A 775 56.64 4.58 33.43
N SER A 776 57.59 5.48 33.47
CA SER A 776 57.37 6.80 34.08
C SER A 776 57.27 7.87 33.00
N PRO A 777 56.40 8.90 33.17
CA PRO A 777 56.34 10.03 32.23
C PRO A 777 57.61 10.92 32.28
N ASP A 778 58.36 10.91 33.38
CA ASP A 778 59.38 11.91 33.69
C ASP A 778 60.79 11.39 33.60
N ARG A 779 61.04 10.10 33.66
CA ARG A 779 62.34 9.47 33.72
C ARG A 779 62.35 7.98 33.31
N THR A 780 63.53 7.45 33.04
CA THR A 780 63.74 6.03 32.89
C THR A 780 63.69 5.36 34.28
N LEU A 781 62.93 4.25 34.38
CA LEU A 781 62.85 3.45 35.60
C LEU A 781 64.10 2.58 35.74
N SER A 782 64.61 2.43 36.98
CA SER A 782 65.67 1.49 37.27
C SER A 782 65.05 0.08 37.53
N GLU A 783 65.84 -0.95 37.28
CA GLU A 783 65.43 -2.35 37.49
C GLU A 783 65.10 -2.63 38.97
N ALA A 784 65.79 -1.96 39.92
CA ALA A 784 65.54 -2.07 41.36
C ALA A 784 64.14 -1.53 41.72
N GLU A 785 63.77 -0.35 41.20
CA GLU A 785 62.43 0.26 41.43
C GLU A 785 61.31 -0.62 40.91
N VAL A 786 61.46 -1.20 39.72
CA VAL A 786 60.45 -2.10 39.11
C VAL A 786 60.33 -3.42 39.92
N ASN A 787 61.45 -3.98 40.42
CA ASN A 787 61.44 -5.15 41.26
C ASN A 787 60.77 -4.90 42.62
N ASP A 788 60.97 -3.76 43.24
CA ASP A 788 60.30 -3.36 44.47
C ASP A 788 58.80 -3.20 44.25
N LEU A 789 58.40 -2.48 43.20
CA LEU A 789 57.00 -2.31 42.83
C LEU A 789 56.31 -3.70 42.54
N ARG A 790 57.01 -4.55 41.79
CA ARG A 790 56.51 -5.91 41.50
C ARG A 790 56.28 -6.71 42.82
N SER A 791 57.20 -6.60 43.77
CA SER A 791 57.07 -7.27 45.07
C SER A 791 55.88 -6.76 45.88
N GLN A 792 55.62 -5.45 45.85
CA GLN A 792 54.43 -4.84 46.44
C GLN A 792 53.14 -5.30 45.71
N MET A 793 53.15 -5.31 44.40
CA MET A 793 52.02 -5.80 43.58
C MET A 793 51.71 -7.26 43.88
N LEU A 794 52.73 -8.14 43.96
CA LEU A 794 52.51 -9.56 44.31
C LEU A 794 51.90 -9.74 45.69
N ALA A 795 52.32 -8.97 46.67
CA ALA A 795 51.74 -9.00 48.02
C ALA A 795 50.29 -8.48 48.02
N ALA A 796 50.02 -7.43 47.27
CA ALA A 796 48.68 -6.89 47.14
C ALA A 796 47.69 -7.87 46.46
N VAL A 797 48.06 -8.50 45.34
CA VAL A 797 47.19 -9.47 44.63
C VAL A 797 47.06 -10.77 45.41
N ALA A 798 48.08 -11.16 46.21
CA ALA A 798 47.94 -12.30 47.10
C ALA A 798 46.90 -12.06 48.20
N SER A 799 46.84 -10.82 48.74
CA SER A 799 45.88 -10.49 49.79
C SER A 799 44.45 -10.21 49.24
N SER A 800 44.33 -9.62 48.05
CA SER A 800 43.03 -9.20 47.52
C SER A 800 42.30 -10.30 46.73
N VAL A 801 43.03 -11.11 45.95
CA VAL A 801 42.45 -12.11 45.02
C VAL A 801 43.05 -13.53 45.25
N GLY A 802 43.83 -13.72 46.28
CA GLY A 802 44.42 -15.02 46.61
C GLY A 802 45.43 -15.54 45.58
N ALA A 803 46.01 -14.69 44.75
CA ALA A 803 46.93 -15.08 43.72
C ALA A 803 48.31 -15.44 44.31
N THR A 804 48.94 -16.51 43.78
CA THR A 804 50.31 -16.91 44.16
C THR A 804 51.19 -16.97 42.91
N LEU A 805 52.47 -16.60 43.10
CA LEU A 805 53.44 -16.69 41.97
C LEU A 805 53.65 -18.16 41.63
N ARG A 806 53.60 -18.52 40.38
CA ARG A 806 54.04 -19.86 39.92
C ARG A 806 55.52 -19.88 39.87
N VAL A 807 56.12 -20.83 40.57
CA VAL A 807 57.57 -21.05 40.66
C VAL A 807 58.03 -21.91 39.48
#